data_c4f1b111189b516127104a0a31784570
#
_entry.id   c4f1b111189b516127104a0a31784570
#
_cell.length_a   1.000
_cell.length_b   1.000
_cell.length_c   1.000
_cell.angle_alpha   90.00
_cell.angle_beta   90.00
_cell.angle_gamma   90.00
#
_symmetry.space_group_name_H-M   'P 1'
#
loop_
_entity.id
_entity.type
_entity.pdbx_description
1 polymer ?
#
loop_
_entity_poly.entity_id
_entity_poly.type
_entity_poly.pdbx_seq_one_letter_code
_entity_poly.pdbx_strand_id
1 'polypeptide(L)'
;MRQLVKYIMFMVGRQFCQLRVLLLRLCLFAVVVALLWSCSTTSGIPDKDQLFIGLTKIDYQDYEKNEQYETTREEIEASLATAPNGALFGSSYYRTPFPYGLWIWNAFSGSKNKIAQWVTKTFGKSPVLMSQVNPQLRASVAQSVLRNHGYMNGKVDYEIVEQKNPKKSKIGYTVKFGPLLTIDTIQYVGFPVMADTLIGNTLDEAKIKSGAPFDASALDAERNRIATLFRNNGYYFYQPSFASYLADTTMTPGKANLRLQMADNLPEMAKHKWYIGKIKIDIRKQFMEELKDSFSHRYFTVRFNGRKPPIRPRIILSDLKLRPRQLYSYDKYLESSNKISGSGLFSSVEFAFTPRDTSATCDTLDLNLSCTFGKPYDFYIETNYTNKINGRTGPELVIGFTKRNAFRGGEKLDINLHGSYEWQKGGNVSGGSADMNSYEYGADASIEFPRLIVPFLKHRRYFTTPSTYAKIGMNVMKRPDYFKMHTFSAEWTYTWQKSSLWRHEFSPLTLQYQRLNYTTAKFDSILQANPYLQTSMQNTFIPKMRYMLSYSSTVKHRNPIVWQTTVTESGNILSLGYMAAGKKWNEVGKQLFKNPYAQFLKIETDFSKIWQLGQKSQLVGHISAGVIYTYGNSVAAPYSEQFYVGGANSIRAFAVRSIGPGSYTTNESKLSYLDQTGDIKLQFNLEYRFNIFGSLYGATFIDAGNVWAMRDDGYREGAKFQFKNVLKEMALGTGVGLRYDLDFLVLRLDWGVGLHVPYNTGKGGFYNIPKFSDGQAIHLAVGYPF
;
A
#
# COMPACT_ATOMS: atom_id res chain seq x y z
N MET A 1 21.69 52.23 39.56
CA MET A 1 20.23 52.38 39.60
C MET A 1 19.52 51.99 38.28
N ARG A 2 19.93 52.48 37.09
CA ARG A 2 19.26 52.10 35.80
C ARG A 2 19.33 50.63 35.42
N GLN A 3 20.39 49.90 35.75
CA GLN A 3 20.48 48.45 35.45
C GLN A 3 19.62 47.59 36.38
N LEU A 4 19.49 48.00 37.66
CA LEU A 4 18.64 47.32 38.64
C LEU A 4 17.15 47.42 38.27
N VAL A 5 16.72 48.61 37.81
CA VAL A 5 15.34 48.84 37.34
C VAL A 5 15.01 48.01 36.08
N LYS A 6 15.95 47.87 35.13
CA LYS A 6 15.75 47.00 33.98
C LYS A 6 15.64 45.51 34.36
N TYR A 7 16.43 45.06 35.33
CA TYR A 7 16.40 43.68 35.81
C TYR A 7 15.08 43.37 36.55
N ILE A 8 14.60 44.31 37.38
CA ILE A 8 13.31 44.17 38.06
C ILE A 8 12.15 44.21 37.06
N MET A 9 12.16 45.10 36.05
CA MET A 9 11.15 45.11 35.00
C MET A 9 11.15 43.82 34.16
N PHE A 10 12.30 43.23 33.90
CA PHE A 10 12.42 41.94 33.15
C PHE A 10 11.91 40.75 33.99
N MET A 11 12.20 40.71 35.29
CA MET A 11 11.72 39.68 36.21
C MET A 11 10.19 39.77 36.41
N VAL A 12 9.68 40.98 36.58
CA VAL A 12 8.22 41.24 36.73
C VAL A 12 7.51 40.91 35.43
N GLY A 13 8.05 41.25 34.26
CA GLY A 13 7.50 40.89 32.95
C GLY A 13 7.45 39.38 32.72
N ARG A 14 8.47 38.64 33.16
CA ARG A 14 8.54 37.18 33.06
C ARG A 14 7.55 36.47 33.99
N GLN A 15 7.35 36.98 35.20
CA GLN A 15 6.31 36.50 36.14
C GLN A 15 4.92 36.78 35.63
N PHE A 16 4.66 37.98 35.06
CA PHE A 16 3.36 38.30 34.43
C PHE A 16 3.05 37.42 33.22
N CYS A 17 4.04 37.08 32.41
CA CYS A 17 3.87 36.16 31.28
C CYS A 17 3.58 34.73 31.74
N GLN A 18 4.26 34.24 32.79
CA GLN A 18 3.97 32.94 33.39
C GLN A 18 2.61 32.90 34.07
N LEU A 19 2.19 33.96 34.73
CA LEU A 19 0.87 34.07 35.35
C LEU A 19 -0.25 34.10 34.29
N ARG A 20 -0.06 34.79 33.16
CA ARG A 20 -0.99 34.76 32.03
C ARG A 20 -1.11 33.35 31.40
N VAL A 21 -0.01 32.64 31.22
CA VAL A 21 -0.02 31.26 30.70
C VAL A 21 -0.69 30.32 31.71
N LEU A 22 -0.46 30.50 33.01
CA LEU A 22 -1.11 29.73 34.06
C LEU A 22 -2.61 30.02 34.12
N LEU A 23 -3.02 31.29 34.05
CA LEU A 23 -4.42 31.70 33.99
C LEU A 23 -5.13 31.17 32.74
N LEU A 24 -4.47 31.17 31.56
CA LEU A 24 -4.99 30.61 30.35
C LEU A 24 -5.17 29.07 30.46
N ARG A 25 -4.23 28.37 31.09
CA ARG A 25 -4.34 26.95 31.39
C ARG A 25 -5.45 26.63 32.40
N LEU A 26 -5.59 27.46 33.45
CA LEU A 26 -6.68 27.34 34.42
C LEU A 26 -8.04 27.66 33.80
N CYS A 27 -8.15 28.67 32.94
CA CYS A 27 -9.36 28.94 32.19
C CYS A 27 -9.71 27.82 31.20
N LEU A 28 -8.73 27.29 30.49
CA LEU A 28 -8.92 26.15 29.61
C LEU A 28 -9.36 24.91 30.40
N PHE A 29 -8.73 24.65 31.55
CA PHE A 29 -9.10 23.57 32.46
C PHE A 29 -10.50 23.78 33.05
N ALA A 30 -10.85 24.99 33.47
CA ALA A 30 -12.19 25.33 33.96
C ALA A 30 -13.26 25.19 32.88
N VAL A 31 -12.96 25.55 31.61
CA VAL A 31 -13.84 25.33 30.46
C VAL A 31 -14.00 23.83 30.19
N VAL A 32 -12.93 23.06 30.25
CA VAL A 32 -12.99 21.60 30.11
C VAL A 32 -13.79 20.97 31.25
N VAL A 33 -13.60 21.38 32.49
CA VAL A 33 -14.37 20.90 33.66
C VAL A 33 -15.85 21.32 33.58
N ALA A 34 -16.15 22.54 33.14
CA ALA A 34 -17.51 23.01 32.93
C ALA A 34 -18.21 22.26 31.79
N LEU A 35 -17.49 21.96 30.71
CA LEU A 35 -17.96 21.08 29.63
C LEU A 35 -18.22 19.65 30.12
N LEU A 36 -17.42 19.15 31.05
CA LEU A 36 -17.59 17.80 31.63
C LEU A 36 -18.81 17.75 32.59
N TRP A 37 -19.16 18.83 33.28
CA TRP A 37 -20.33 18.89 34.17
C TRP A 37 -21.66 19.06 33.41
N SER A 38 -21.67 19.65 32.24
CA SER A 38 -22.87 19.85 31.40
C SER A 38 -23.21 18.65 30.52
N CYS A 39 -22.49 17.55 30.61
CA CYS A 39 -22.52 16.47 29.62
C CYS A 39 -23.54 15.38 29.94
N SER A 40 -24.83 15.67 29.75
CA SER A 40 -25.84 14.63 29.68
C SER A 40 -25.72 13.83 28.38
N THR A 41 -25.67 12.52 28.47
CA THR A 41 -25.69 11.62 27.30
C THR A 41 -27.11 11.35 26.81
N THR A 42 -28.12 11.81 27.52
CA THR A 42 -29.55 11.47 27.30
C THR A 42 -30.44 12.69 27.10
N SER A 43 -29.92 13.91 27.11
CA SER A 43 -30.75 15.16 27.00
C SER A 43 -31.38 15.33 25.60
N GLY A 44 -30.78 14.80 24.55
CA GLY A 44 -31.28 14.91 23.17
C GLY A 44 -32.06 13.68 22.67
N ILE A 45 -32.48 12.78 23.58
CA ILE A 45 -33.16 11.54 23.18
C ILE A 45 -34.67 11.78 23.23
N PRO A 46 -35.43 11.47 22.15
CA PRO A 46 -36.89 11.49 22.14
C PRO A 46 -37.50 10.60 23.24
N ASP A 47 -38.60 11.00 23.85
CA ASP A 47 -39.20 10.27 24.99
C ASP A 47 -39.66 8.83 24.66
N LYS A 48 -39.89 8.55 23.38
CA LYS A 48 -40.32 7.21 22.88
C LYS A 48 -39.16 6.34 22.39
N ASP A 49 -37.88 6.77 22.53
CA ASP A 49 -36.74 6.04 22.01
C ASP A 49 -35.66 5.88 23.05
N GLN A 50 -34.71 5.00 22.80
CA GLN A 50 -33.61 4.72 23.68
C GLN A 50 -32.27 4.88 22.98
N LEU A 51 -31.25 5.34 23.71
CA LEU A 51 -29.87 5.42 23.24
C LEU A 51 -29.27 4.01 23.18
N PHE A 52 -28.86 3.63 21.99
CA PHE A 52 -28.08 2.39 21.82
C PHE A 52 -26.68 2.57 22.38
N ILE A 53 -26.29 1.71 23.32
CA ILE A 53 -24.98 1.79 23.98
C ILE A 53 -24.06 0.58 23.72
N GLY A 54 -24.42 -0.25 22.75
CA GLY A 54 -23.62 -1.35 22.28
C GLY A 54 -24.34 -2.70 22.36
N LEU A 55 -23.68 -3.72 21.85
CA LEU A 55 -24.16 -5.09 21.90
C LEU A 55 -23.75 -5.76 23.22
N THR A 56 -24.51 -6.76 23.65
CA THR A 56 -24.01 -7.80 24.55
C THR A 56 -23.20 -8.81 23.75
N LYS A 57 -22.53 -9.77 24.42
CA LYS A 57 -21.87 -10.87 23.70
C LYS A 57 -22.95 -11.66 22.95
N ILE A 58 -22.72 -11.92 21.65
CA ILE A 58 -23.61 -12.75 20.83
C ILE A 58 -23.54 -14.20 21.34
N ASP A 59 -24.69 -14.81 21.56
CA ASP A 59 -24.81 -16.21 21.99
C ASP A 59 -24.99 -17.09 20.76
N TYR A 60 -24.07 -18.05 20.57
CA TYR A 60 -24.10 -18.98 19.46
C TYR A 60 -24.50 -20.37 19.96
N GLN A 61 -25.49 -20.98 19.32
CA GLN A 61 -26.07 -22.27 19.71
C GLN A 61 -26.17 -23.21 18.50
N ASP A 62 -26.22 -24.52 18.76
CA ASP A 62 -26.45 -25.57 17.76
C ASP A 62 -25.50 -25.53 16.56
N TYR A 63 -24.18 -25.43 16.80
CA TYR A 63 -23.15 -25.34 15.76
C TYR A 63 -22.08 -26.41 15.89
N GLU A 64 -21.50 -26.80 14.76
CA GLU A 64 -20.26 -27.57 14.66
C GLU A 64 -19.12 -26.67 14.18
N LYS A 65 -17.95 -26.74 14.86
CA LYS A 65 -16.80 -25.93 14.48
C LYS A 65 -16.12 -26.49 13.24
N ASN A 66 -16.36 -25.83 12.12
CA ASN A 66 -15.74 -26.09 10.83
C ASN A 66 -15.45 -24.75 10.12
N GLU A 67 -14.81 -24.79 8.95
CA GLU A 67 -14.47 -23.59 8.17
C GLU A 67 -15.72 -22.79 7.76
N GLN A 68 -16.81 -23.48 7.38
CA GLN A 68 -18.07 -22.84 7.01
C GLN A 68 -18.71 -22.10 8.20
N TYR A 69 -18.67 -22.69 9.38
CA TYR A 69 -19.15 -22.04 10.61
C TYR A 69 -18.38 -20.75 10.89
N GLU A 70 -17.05 -20.80 10.85
CA GLU A 70 -16.23 -19.62 11.15
C GLU A 70 -16.48 -18.47 10.15
N THR A 71 -16.59 -18.80 8.85
CA THR A 71 -16.91 -17.82 7.80
C THR A 71 -18.30 -17.22 8.03
N THR A 72 -19.30 -18.07 8.25
CA THR A 72 -20.70 -17.64 8.50
C THR A 72 -20.78 -16.79 9.76
N ARG A 73 -20.12 -17.17 10.84
CA ARG A 73 -20.09 -16.42 12.09
C ARG A 73 -19.54 -15.02 11.89
N GLU A 74 -18.43 -14.87 11.14
CA GLU A 74 -17.87 -13.54 10.87
C GLU A 74 -18.81 -12.65 10.07
N GLU A 75 -19.47 -13.19 9.07
CA GLU A 75 -20.42 -12.42 8.26
C GLU A 75 -21.66 -12.04 9.10
N ILE A 76 -22.12 -12.91 9.97
CA ILE A 76 -23.18 -12.59 10.95
C ILE A 76 -22.72 -11.48 11.89
N GLU A 77 -21.52 -11.60 12.49
CA GLU A 77 -20.96 -10.55 13.35
C GLU A 77 -20.87 -9.21 12.62
N ALA A 78 -20.45 -9.22 11.36
CA ALA A 78 -20.40 -8.02 10.52
C ALA A 78 -21.81 -7.43 10.26
N SER A 79 -22.80 -8.27 9.97
CA SER A 79 -24.19 -7.84 9.70
C SER A 79 -24.89 -7.25 10.95
N LEU A 80 -24.58 -7.80 12.12
CA LEU A 80 -25.12 -7.35 13.40
C LEU A 80 -24.32 -6.17 14.00
N ALA A 81 -23.10 -5.94 13.53
CA ALA A 81 -22.20 -4.91 14.06
C ALA A 81 -22.83 -3.52 13.93
N THR A 82 -22.87 -2.80 15.05
CA THR A 82 -23.30 -1.39 15.10
C THR A 82 -22.48 -0.67 16.16
N ALA A 83 -21.75 0.34 15.75
CA ALA A 83 -20.93 1.12 16.67
C ALA A 83 -21.81 2.12 17.46
N PRO A 84 -21.84 2.07 18.80
CA PRO A 84 -22.54 3.07 19.61
C PRO A 84 -21.77 4.42 19.63
N ASN A 85 -22.41 5.46 20.14
CA ASN A 85 -21.70 6.71 20.39
C ASN A 85 -20.54 6.48 21.37
N GLY A 86 -19.35 6.94 20.98
CA GLY A 86 -18.13 6.74 21.75
C GLY A 86 -17.54 5.33 21.64
N ALA A 87 -17.90 4.57 20.59
CA ALA A 87 -17.30 3.26 20.30
C ALA A 87 -15.76 3.33 20.32
N LEU A 88 -15.13 2.41 21.03
CA LEU A 88 -13.67 2.30 21.07
C LEU A 88 -13.19 1.56 19.82
N PHE A 89 -12.42 2.23 18.98
CA PHE A 89 -11.90 1.68 17.71
C PHE A 89 -12.97 1.00 16.84
N GLY A 90 -14.18 1.59 16.76
CA GLY A 90 -15.27 1.04 15.97
C GLY A 90 -15.98 -0.19 16.57
N SER A 91 -15.64 -0.59 17.78
CA SER A 91 -16.23 -1.77 18.41
C SER A 91 -17.72 -1.60 18.69
N SER A 92 -18.50 -2.63 18.41
CA SER A 92 -19.92 -2.71 18.79
C SER A 92 -20.13 -3.03 20.27
N TYR A 93 -19.09 -3.52 20.98
CA TYR A 93 -19.15 -4.00 22.35
C TYR A 93 -18.53 -3.02 23.35
N TYR A 94 -17.45 -2.35 22.96
CA TYR A 94 -16.65 -1.49 23.83
C TYR A 94 -16.79 -0.02 23.46
N ARG A 95 -16.94 0.83 24.44
CA ARG A 95 -17.02 2.28 24.26
C ARG A 95 -16.17 3.02 25.29
N THR A 96 -15.77 4.22 24.94
CA THR A 96 -15.10 5.13 25.88
C THR A 96 -16.11 5.63 26.94
N PRO A 97 -15.67 5.90 28.16
CA PRO A 97 -16.53 6.53 29.18
C PRO A 97 -16.93 7.96 28.76
N PHE A 98 -16.21 8.56 27.82
CA PHE A 98 -16.34 9.95 27.39
C PHE A 98 -16.74 10.05 25.91
N PRO A 99 -18.04 9.95 25.53
CA PRO A 99 -18.50 10.06 24.14
C PRO A 99 -18.54 11.54 23.69
N TYR A 100 -17.39 12.16 23.45
CA TYR A 100 -17.24 13.57 23.11
C TYR A 100 -18.15 14.04 21.98
N GLY A 101 -18.25 13.25 20.90
CA GLY A 101 -19.09 13.62 19.76
C GLY A 101 -20.56 13.75 20.12
N LEU A 102 -21.07 12.87 20.99
CA LEU A 102 -22.45 12.94 21.48
C LEU A 102 -22.63 14.14 22.42
N TRP A 103 -21.67 14.43 23.28
CA TRP A 103 -21.72 15.59 24.16
C TRP A 103 -21.74 16.90 23.37
N ILE A 104 -20.88 17.04 22.37
CA ILE A 104 -20.85 18.20 21.46
C ILE A 104 -22.19 18.33 20.73
N TRP A 105 -22.74 17.23 20.23
CA TRP A 105 -24.05 17.24 19.60
C TRP A 105 -25.12 17.74 20.55
N ASN A 106 -25.24 17.15 21.72
CA ASN A 106 -26.26 17.55 22.71
C ASN A 106 -26.13 19.01 23.16
N ALA A 107 -24.90 19.52 23.24
CA ALA A 107 -24.65 20.91 23.67
C ALA A 107 -24.97 21.95 22.58
N PHE A 108 -24.73 21.61 21.30
CA PHE A 108 -24.72 22.62 20.23
C PHE A 108 -25.69 22.38 19.08
N SER A 109 -26.35 21.20 18.97
CA SER A 109 -27.24 20.88 17.85
C SER A 109 -28.46 21.81 17.72
N GLY A 110 -28.94 22.39 18.82
CA GLY A 110 -30.05 23.36 18.82
C GLY A 110 -29.65 24.81 18.58
N SER A 111 -28.36 25.12 18.46
CA SER A 111 -27.86 26.49 18.35
C SER A 111 -27.96 27.04 16.94
N LYS A 112 -28.46 28.27 16.80
CA LYS A 112 -28.50 29.02 15.53
C LYS A 112 -27.17 29.70 15.18
N ASN A 113 -26.19 29.67 16.06
CA ASN A 113 -24.88 30.31 15.86
C ASN A 113 -24.07 29.54 14.85
N LYS A 114 -23.50 30.20 13.81
CA LYS A 114 -22.67 29.61 12.76
C LYS A 114 -21.48 28.83 13.26
N ILE A 115 -20.82 29.33 14.35
CA ILE A 115 -19.67 28.64 14.97
C ILE A 115 -20.13 27.35 15.65
N ALA A 116 -21.25 27.38 16.39
CA ALA A 116 -21.81 26.22 17.05
C ALA A 116 -22.23 25.16 16.00
N GLN A 117 -22.85 25.59 14.90
CA GLN A 117 -23.20 24.70 13.78
C GLN A 117 -21.95 24.07 13.13
N TRP A 118 -20.88 24.84 12.92
CA TRP A 118 -19.63 24.34 12.42
C TRP A 118 -19.00 23.31 13.37
N VAL A 119 -18.97 23.60 14.68
CA VAL A 119 -18.48 22.69 15.74
C VAL A 119 -19.31 21.39 15.74
N THR A 120 -20.64 21.50 15.68
CA THR A 120 -21.54 20.33 15.64
C THR A 120 -21.32 19.50 14.38
N LYS A 121 -21.16 20.14 13.22
CA LYS A 121 -20.92 19.45 11.95
C LYS A 121 -19.56 18.76 11.89
N THR A 122 -18.53 19.37 12.49
CA THR A 122 -17.15 18.88 12.42
C THR A 122 -16.85 17.83 13.50
N PHE A 123 -17.32 18.02 14.72
CA PHE A 123 -16.96 17.20 15.88
C PHE A 123 -18.16 16.52 16.55
N GLY A 124 -19.39 16.98 16.29
CA GLY A 124 -20.60 16.39 16.84
C GLY A 124 -20.98 15.07 16.16
N LYS A 125 -21.48 14.12 16.94
CA LYS A 125 -22.11 12.88 16.45
C LYS A 125 -23.50 12.76 17.03
N SER A 126 -24.51 12.66 16.18
CA SER A 126 -25.91 12.45 16.59
C SER A 126 -26.04 11.19 17.48
N PRO A 127 -27.03 11.15 18.39
CA PRO A 127 -27.29 9.94 19.16
C PRO A 127 -27.67 8.79 18.24
N VAL A 128 -27.09 7.64 18.47
CA VAL A 128 -27.47 6.39 17.80
C VAL A 128 -28.67 5.83 18.57
N LEU A 129 -29.85 5.95 17.97
CA LEU A 129 -31.11 5.56 18.59
C LEU A 129 -31.46 4.08 18.29
N MET A 130 -32.18 3.44 19.21
CA MET A 130 -32.61 2.05 19.05
C MET A 130 -33.49 1.84 17.82
N SER A 131 -34.38 2.80 17.52
CA SER A 131 -35.20 2.81 16.29
C SER A 131 -34.36 2.82 15.01
N GLN A 132 -33.22 3.53 15.01
CA GLN A 132 -32.32 3.59 13.85
C GLN A 132 -31.51 2.30 13.70
N VAL A 133 -31.12 1.67 14.80
CA VAL A 133 -30.41 0.38 14.77
C VAL A 133 -31.28 -0.72 14.19
N ASN A 134 -32.58 -0.69 14.49
CA ASN A 134 -33.59 -1.66 14.03
C ASN A 134 -33.15 -3.12 14.25
N PRO A 135 -33.17 -3.62 15.49
CA PRO A 135 -32.68 -4.95 15.82
C PRO A 135 -33.37 -6.07 15.05
N GLN A 136 -34.68 -5.91 14.79
CA GLN A 136 -35.48 -6.89 14.04
C GLN A 136 -34.96 -7.03 12.59
N LEU A 137 -34.73 -5.92 11.91
CA LEU A 137 -34.21 -5.95 10.53
C LEU A 137 -32.82 -6.59 10.51
N ARG A 138 -31.95 -6.26 11.47
CA ARG A 138 -30.61 -6.87 11.56
C ARG A 138 -30.65 -8.35 11.84
N ALA A 139 -31.54 -8.80 12.73
CA ALA A 139 -31.75 -10.22 12.98
C ALA A 139 -32.21 -10.95 11.71
N SER A 140 -33.16 -10.37 10.94
CA SER A 140 -33.62 -10.97 9.68
C SER A 140 -32.53 -11.01 8.61
N VAL A 141 -31.67 -10.00 8.54
CA VAL A 141 -30.48 -10.00 7.64
C VAL A 141 -29.50 -11.10 8.05
N ALA A 142 -29.17 -11.20 9.35
CA ALA A 142 -28.28 -12.25 9.85
C ALA A 142 -28.87 -13.66 9.64
N GLN A 143 -30.20 -13.82 9.75
CA GLN A 143 -30.86 -15.07 9.41
C GLN A 143 -30.77 -15.39 7.90
N SER A 144 -30.81 -14.39 7.04
CA SER A 144 -30.57 -14.58 5.61
C SER A 144 -29.12 -15.00 5.32
N VAL A 145 -28.15 -14.47 6.07
CA VAL A 145 -26.74 -14.93 6.01
C VAL A 145 -26.64 -16.40 6.35
N LEU A 146 -27.26 -16.87 7.44
CA LEU A 146 -27.31 -18.29 7.80
C LEU A 146 -27.80 -19.15 6.64
N ARG A 147 -28.93 -18.79 6.04
CA ARG A 147 -29.53 -19.52 4.91
C ARG A 147 -28.62 -19.52 3.68
N ASN A 148 -28.00 -18.39 3.37
CA ASN A 148 -27.09 -18.27 2.24
C ASN A 148 -25.86 -19.18 2.38
N HIS A 149 -25.44 -19.47 3.61
CA HIS A 149 -24.33 -20.36 3.91
C HIS A 149 -24.74 -21.82 4.22
N GLY A 150 -25.97 -22.18 3.91
CA GLY A 150 -26.43 -23.57 4.01
C GLY A 150 -27.09 -23.96 5.34
N TYR A 151 -27.23 -23.04 6.28
CA TYR A 151 -27.96 -23.27 7.54
C TYR A 151 -29.44 -22.93 7.36
N MET A 152 -30.17 -23.77 6.62
CA MET A 152 -31.58 -23.48 6.17
C MET A 152 -32.53 -23.28 7.34
N ASN A 153 -32.32 -24.00 8.44
CA ASN A 153 -33.14 -23.94 9.65
C ASN A 153 -32.62 -22.94 10.68
N GLY A 154 -31.57 -22.18 10.32
CA GLY A 154 -30.95 -21.21 11.19
C GLY A 154 -31.89 -20.10 11.61
N LYS A 155 -31.83 -19.67 12.88
CA LYS A 155 -32.63 -18.61 13.46
C LYS A 155 -31.79 -17.61 14.19
N VAL A 156 -32.19 -16.35 14.14
CA VAL A 156 -31.57 -15.26 14.87
C VAL A 156 -32.63 -14.52 15.64
N ASP A 157 -32.55 -14.59 16.95
CA ASP A 157 -33.43 -13.88 17.87
C ASP A 157 -32.70 -12.69 18.48
N TYR A 158 -33.43 -11.68 18.92
CA TYR A 158 -32.87 -10.51 19.59
C TYR A 158 -33.66 -10.16 20.86
N GLU A 159 -32.98 -9.57 21.82
CA GLU A 159 -33.57 -8.99 23.01
C GLU A 159 -33.00 -7.59 23.27
N ILE A 160 -33.83 -6.70 23.80
CA ILE A 160 -33.41 -5.37 24.23
C ILE A 160 -33.11 -5.44 25.73
N VAL A 161 -31.85 -5.29 26.09
CA VAL A 161 -31.37 -5.37 27.47
C VAL A 161 -31.33 -3.97 28.08
N GLU A 162 -32.34 -3.65 28.88
CA GLU A 162 -32.42 -2.39 29.58
C GLU A 162 -31.27 -2.21 30.59
N GLN A 163 -30.85 -0.97 30.79
CA GLN A 163 -29.79 -0.60 31.70
C GLN A 163 -30.38 0.11 32.91
N LYS A 164 -29.55 0.38 33.95
CA LYS A 164 -29.98 1.18 35.12
C LYS A 164 -30.64 2.51 34.76
N ASN A 165 -30.28 3.08 33.63
CA ASN A 165 -30.96 4.25 33.06
C ASN A 165 -31.91 3.78 31.95
N PRO A 166 -33.23 3.97 32.09
CA PRO A 166 -34.23 3.46 31.14
C PRO A 166 -34.15 4.11 29.74
N LYS A 167 -33.47 5.26 29.60
CA LYS A 167 -33.16 5.88 28.31
C LYS A 167 -31.96 5.25 27.60
N LYS A 168 -31.34 4.17 28.13
CA LYS A 168 -30.17 3.49 27.56
C LYS A 168 -30.41 2.01 27.49
N SER A 169 -30.12 1.39 26.34
CA SER A 169 -30.28 -0.05 26.19
C SER A 169 -29.15 -0.66 25.34
N LYS A 170 -28.92 -1.94 25.57
CA LYS A 170 -28.08 -2.79 24.73
C LYS A 170 -28.95 -3.75 23.93
N ILE A 171 -28.37 -4.38 22.91
CA ILE A 171 -29.02 -5.45 22.16
C ILE A 171 -28.25 -6.74 22.42
N GLY A 172 -28.97 -7.80 22.80
CA GLY A 172 -28.49 -9.18 22.81
C GLY A 172 -29.00 -9.90 21.56
N TYR A 173 -28.12 -10.69 20.92
CA TYR A 173 -28.53 -11.57 19.83
C TYR A 173 -28.21 -13.01 20.20
N THR A 174 -29.15 -13.91 19.90
CA THR A 174 -28.99 -15.37 19.99
C THR A 174 -29.07 -15.96 18.60
N VAL A 175 -28.00 -16.60 18.16
CA VAL A 175 -27.86 -17.19 16.82
C VAL A 175 -27.84 -18.71 16.96
N LYS A 176 -28.87 -19.37 16.43
CA LYS A 176 -28.98 -20.82 16.34
C LYS A 176 -28.68 -21.27 14.92
N PHE A 177 -27.63 -22.08 14.73
CA PHE A 177 -27.21 -22.51 13.39
C PHE A 177 -28.06 -23.66 12.85
N GLY A 178 -28.18 -24.73 13.58
CA GLY A 178 -28.79 -25.98 13.11
C GLY A 178 -27.90 -26.76 12.15
N PRO A 179 -28.42 -27.81 11.48
CA PRO A 179 -27.65 -28.66 10.61
C PRO A 179 -27.23 -27.92 9.31
N LEU A 180 -25.97 -28.16 8.90
CA LEU A 180 -25.44 -27.64 7.66
C LEU A 180 -25.91 -28.49 6.47
N LEU A 181 -26.52 -27.88 5.48
CA LEU A 181 -26.89 -28.51 4.21
C LEU A 181 -25.63 -28.62 3.32
N THR A 182 -25.38 -29.81 2.79
CA THR A 182 -24.27 -30.07 1.86
C THR A 182 -24.77 -30.48 0.49
N ILE A 183 -23.96 -30.31 -0.54
CA ILE A 183 -24.28 -30.67 -1.91
C ILE A 183 -23.99 -32.17 -2.08
N ASP A 184 -24.97 -32.96 -2.53
CA ASP A 184 -24.77 -34.38 -2.83
C ASP A 184 -24.33 -34.58 -4.28
N THR A 185 -25.21 -34.25 -5.24
CA THR A 185 -24.94 -34.36 -6.68
C THR A 185 -25.14 -33.04 -7.40
N ILE A 186 -24.43 -32.86 -8.51
CA ILE A 186 -24.56 -31.69 -9.38
C ILE A 186 -24.78 -32.17 -10.80
N GLN A 187 -25.84 -31.73 -11.44
CA GLN A 187 -26.17 -32.02 -12.82
C GLN A 187 -26.33 -30.72 -13.62
N TYR A 188 -25.77 -30.69 -14.83
CA TYR A 188 -25.96 -29.61 -15.79
C TYR A 188 -26.90 -30.11 -16.87
N VAL A 189 -28.06 -29.49 -17.04
CA VAL A 189 -29.17 -30.02 -17.87
C VAL A 189 -29.72 -28.94 -18.79
N GLY A 190 -30.13 -29.34 -19.96
CA GLY A 190 -30.82 -28.46 -20.92
C GLY A 190 -29.92 -27.50 -21.67
N PHE A 191 -28.60 -27.73 -21.62
CA PHE A 191 -27.66 -26.95 -22.42
C PHE A 191 -27.54 -27.55 -23.84
N PRO A 192 -27.38 -26.72 -24.90
CA PRO A 192 -27.11 -27.21 -26.22
C PRO A 192 -25.84 -28.07 -26.27
N VAL A 193 -25.74 -29.07 -27.17
CA VAL A 193 -24.61 -30.01 -27.25
C VAL A 193 -23.24 -29.32 -27.23
N MET A 194 -23.10 -28.19 -27.95
CA MET A 194 -21.84 -27.40 -27.95
C MET A 194 -21.54 -26.80 -26.60
N ALA A 195 -22.56 -26.39 -25.84
CA ALA A 195 -22.41 -25.82 -24.51
C ALA A 195 -22.12 -26.89 -23.46
N ASP A 196 -22.72 -28.05 -23.56
CA ASP A 196 -22.39 -29.23 -22.73
C ASP A 196 -20.91 -29.60 -22.84
N THR A 197 -20.38 -29.62 -24.07
CA THR A 197 -18.95 -29.89 -24.32
C THR A 197 -18.05 -28.82 -23.66
N LEU A 198 -18.42 -27.54 -23.72
CA LEU A 198 -17.67 -26.46 -23.08
C LEU A 198 -17.69 -26.57 -21.54
N ILE A 199 -18.85 -26.88 -20.96
CA ILE A 199 -18.99 -27.10 -19.52
C ILE A 199 -18.18 -28.32 -19.10
N GLY A 200 -18.37 -29.46 -19.82
CA GLY A 200 -17.68 -30.72 -19.54
C GLY A 200 -16.15 -30.61 -19.53
N ASN A 201 -15.58 -29.85 -20.48
CA ASN A 201 -14.15 -29.61 -20.57
C ASN A 201 -13.57 -28.72 -19.48
N THR A 202 -14.43 -28.04 -18.66
CA THR A 202 -14.02 -27.10 -17.62
C THR A 202 -14.62 -27.43 -16.26
N LEU A 203 -15.04 -28.69 -16.03
CA LEU A 203 -15.63 -29.12 -14.75
C LEU A 203 -14.64 -29.06 -13.59
N ASP A 204 -13.35 -29.20 -13.84
CA ASP A 204 -12.28 -29.01 -12.88
C ASP A 204 -12.22 -27.58 -12.29
N GLU A 205 -12.67 -26.59 -13.09
CA GLU A 205 -12.78 -25.19 -12.68
C GLU A 205 -14.10 -24.85 -11.93
N ALA A 206 -15.01 -25.81 -11.79
CA ALA A 206 -16.32 -25.60 -11.17
C ALA A 206 -16.19 -25.06 -9.74
N LYS A 207 -17.02 -24.07 -9.41
CA LYS A 207 -17.03 -23.41 -8.08
C LYS A 207 -17.80 -24.19 -7.05
N ILE A 208 -18.63 -25.13 -7.48
CA ILE A 208 -19.41 -26.04 -6.64
C ILE A 208 -18.92 -27.47 -6.82
N LYS A 209 -18.87 -28.23 -5.74
CA LYS A 209 -18.39 -29.62 -5.73
C LYS A 209 -19.28 -30.48 -4.84
N SER A 210 -19.43 -31.75 -5.18
CA SER A 210 -20.09 -32.73 -4.32
C SER A 210 -19.36 -32.81 -2.98
N GLY A 211 -20.12 -32.90 -1.88
CA GLY A 211 -19.62 -32.86 -0.50
C GLY A 211 -19.35 -31.48 0.06
N ALA A 212 -19.35 -30.42 -0.75
CA ALA A 212 -19.15 -29.04 -0.29
C ALA A 212 -20.42 -28.51 0.39
N PRO A 213 -20.30 -27.52 1.30
CA PRO A 213 -21.45 -26.82 1.85
C PRO A 213 -22.32 -26.19 0.75
N PHE A 214 -23.62 -26.16 0.99
CA PHE A 214 -24.54 -25.40 0.17
C PHE A 214 -24.32 -23.90 0.45
N ASP A 215 -23.72 -23.20 -0.49
CA ASP A 215 -23.40 -21.77 -0.36
C ASP A 215 -23.93 -20.99 -1.56
N ALA A 216 -24.81 -20.02 -1.30
CA ALA A 216 -25.43 -19.22 -2.35
C ALA A 216 -24.40 -18.42 -3.17
N SER A 217 -23.31 -17.98 -2.54
CA SER A 217 -22.25 -17.24 -3.23
C SER A 217 -21.47 -18.15 -4.19
N ALA A 218 -21.24 -19.40 -3.81
CA ALA A 218 -20.60 -20.41 -4.67
C ALA A 218 -21.51 -20.79 -5.86
N LEU A 219 -22.83 -20.89 -5.63
CA LEU A 219 -23.81 -21.13 -6.69
C LEU A 219 -23.84 -19.98 -7.70
N ASP A 220 -23.86 -18.73 -7.22
CA ASP A 220 -23.79 -17.56 -8.10
C ASP A 220 -22.44 -17.46 -8.82
N ALA A 221 -21.35 -17.79 -8.17
CA ALA A 221 -20.03 -17.82 -8.79
C ALA A 221 -19.96 -18.84 -9.92
N GLU A 222 -20.62 -19.99 -9.79
CA GLU A 222 -20.71 -21.01 -10.85
C GLU A 222 -21.55 -20.53 -12.04
N ARG A 223 -22.71 -19.92 -11.81
CA ARG A 223 -23.52 -19.29 -12.88
C ARG A 223 -22.71 -18.23 -13.64
N ASN A 224 -21.98 -17.39 -12.91
CA ASN A 224 -21.11 -16.37 -13.49
C ASN A 224 -19.92 -16.99 -14.27
N ARG A 225 -19.35 -18.11 -13.80
CA ARG A 225 -18.31 -18.85 -14.50
C ARG A 225 -18.83 -19.36 -15.86
N ILE A 226 -19.99 -20.00 -15.86
CA ILE A 226 -20.62 -20.51 -17.09
C ILE A 226 -20.96 -19.37 -18.04
N ALA A 227 -21.52 -18.27 -17.54
CA ALA A 227 -21.81 -17.12 -18.40
C ALA A 227 -20.53 -16.51 -18.99
N THR A 228 -19.45 -16.44 -18.22
CA THR A 228 -18.13 -16.00 -18.69
C THR A 228 -17.57 -16.97 -19.73
N LEU A 229 -17.68 -18.28 -19.48
CA LEU A 229 -17.23 -19.32 -20.42
C LEU A 229 -17.94 -19.18 -21.78
N PHE A 230 -19.26 -19.00 -21.77
CA PHE A 230 -20.03 -18.83 -23.01
C PHE A 230 -19.70 -17.51 -23.70
N ARG A 231 -19.63 -16.41 -22.97
CA ARG A 231 -19.24 -15.10 -23.52
C ARG A 231 -17.82 -15.08 -24.08
N ASN A 232 -16.91 -15.87 -23.55
CA ASN A 232 -15.57 -16.06 -24.10
C ASN A 232 -15.57 -16.87 -25.40
N ASN A 233 -16.60 -17.66 -25.61
CA ASN A 233 -16.81 -18.48 -26.81
C ASN A 233 -17.84 -17.87 -27.80
N GLY A 234 -18.06 -16.55 -27.71
CA GLY A 234 -18.83 -15.81 -28.70
C GLY A 234 -20.28 -15.52 -28.32
N TYR A 235 -20.84 -16.10 -27.28
CA TYR A 235 -22.23 -15.89 -26.88
C TYR A 235 -22.42 -14.57 -26.15
N TYR A 236 -22.30 -13.46 -26.87
CA TYR A 236 -22.26 -12.09 -26.29
C TYR A 236 -23.46 -11.76 -25.41
N PHE A 237 -24.67 -12.10 -25.85
CA PHE A 237 -25.91 -11.79 -25.12
C PHE A 237 -26.25 -12.78 -24.01
N TYR A 238 -25.44 -13.81 -23.79
CA TYR A 238 -25.69 -14.75 -22.69
C TYR A 238 -25.44 -14.08 -21.33
N GLN A 239 -26.40 -14.26 -20.40
CA GLN A 239 -26.37 -13.67 -19.05
C GLN A 239 -26.45 -14.78 -17.98
N PRO A 240 -25.88 -14.56 -16.77
CA PRO A 240 -25.99 -15.52 -15.66
C PRO A 240 -27.44 -15.87 -15.29
N SER A 241 -28.36 -14.93 -15.45
CA SER A 241 -29.79 -15.10 -15.17
C SER A 241 -30.49 -16.12 -16.09
N PHE A 242 -29.86 -16.52 -17.17
CA PHE A 242 -30.39 -17.54 -18.09
C PHE A 242 -30.17 -18.98 -17.60
N ALA A 243 -29.45 -19.15 -16.51
CA ALA A 243 -29.33 -20.44 -15.83
C ALA A 243 -29.90 -20.33 -14.41
N SER A 244 -30.67 -21.35 -14.00
CA SER A 244 -31.29 -21.43 -12.67
C SER A 244 -30.99 -22.77 -12.01
N TYR A 245 -30.96 -22.75 -10.66
CA TYR A 245 -30.81 -23.97 -9.88
C TYR A 245 -32.17 -24.53 -9.46
N LEU A 246 -32.33 -25.83 -9.60
CA LEU A 246 -33.30 -26.62 -8.86
C LEU A 246 -32.53 -27.43 -7.81
N ALA A 247 -33.00 -27.35 -6.57
CA ALA A 247 -32.43 -28.08 -5.45
C ALA A 247 -33.47 -29.04 -4.88
N ASP A 248 -33.18 -30.32 -4.89
CA ASP A 248 -33.96 -31.34 -4.21
C ASP A 248 -33.31 -31.74 -2.92
N THR A 249 -33.97 -31.45 -1.79
CA THR A 249 -33.54 -31.73 -0.42
C THR A 249 -34.30 -32.88 0.22
N THR A 250 -35.18 -33.54 -0.53
CA THR A 250 -36.10 -34.59 0.00
C THR A 250 -35.47 -35.98 -0.03
N MET A 251 -34.55 -36.24 -0.96
CA MET A 251 -33.96 -37.56 -1.19
C MET A 251 -33.09 -38.03 -0.05
N THR A 252 -32.21 -37.16 0.43
CA THR A 252 -31.24 -37.50 1.49
C THR A 252 -31.28 -36.40 2.56
N PRO A 253 -31.55 -36.73 3.83
CA PRO A 253 -31.55 -35.73 4.90
C PRO A 253 -30.22 -35.02 5.04
N GLY A 254 -30.20 -33.69 5.12
CA GLY A 254 -29.00 -32.87 5.24
C GLY A 254 -28.19 -32.70 3.94
N LYS A 255 -28.68 -33.18 2.81
CA LYS A 255 -28.03 -33.06 1.51
C LYS A 255 -28.97 -32.49 0.45
N ALA A 256 -28.40 -31.78 -0.54
CA ALA A 256 -29.11 -31.23 -1.67
C ALA A 256 -28.60 -31.80 -2.98
N ASN A 257 -29.50 -32.34 -3.81
CA ASN A 257 -29.19 -32.67 -5.21
C ASN A 257 -29.47 -31.42 -6.05
N LEU A 258 -28.42 -30.93 -6.70
CA LEU A 258 -28.47 -29.69 -7.48
C LEU A 258 -28.60 -30.03 -8.98
N ARG A 259 -29.51 -29.34 -9.63
CA ARG A 259 -29.62 -29.34 -11.08
C ARG A 259 -29.52 -27.90 -11.58
N LEU A 260 -28.42 -27.58 -12.27
CA LEU A 260 -28.30 -26.33 -12.99
C LEU A 260 -28.87 -26.50 -14.38
N GLN A 261 -29.95 -25.79 -14.66
CA GLN A 261 -30.65 -25.86 -15.94
C GLN A 261 -30.69 -24.51 -16.66
N MET A 262 -30.62 -24.55 -17.98
CA MET A 262 -30.82 -23.37 -18.81
C MET A 262 -32.30 -23.06 -18.95
N ALA A 263 -32.68 -21.78 -18.99
CA ALA A 263 -34.05 -21.35 -19.19
C ALA A 263 -34.54 -21.75 -20.59
N ASP A 264 -35.78 -22.25 -20.68
CA ASP A 264 -36.38 -22.71 -21.95
C ASP A 264 -36.59 -21.55 -22.94
N ASN A 265 -36.88 -20.36 -22.46
CA ASN A 265 -37.22 -19.17 -23.25
C ASN A 265 -36.01 -18.23 -23.42
N LEU A 266 -34.86 -18.73 -23.90
CA LEU A 266 -33.74 -17.86 -24.24
C LEU A 266 -34.04 -17.00 -25.49
N PRO A 267 -33.66 -15.71 -25.44
CA PRO A 267 -33.70 -14.87 -26.65
C PRO A 267 -32.84 -15.50 -27.76
N GLU A 268 -33.31 -15.47 -28.99
CA GLU A 268 -32.55 -16.03 -30.13
C GLU A 268 -31.12 -15.46 -30.24
N MET A 269 -30.95 -14.16 -29.94
CA MET A 269 -29.66 -13.49 -29.91
C MET A 269 -28.66 -14.10 -28.89
N ALA A 270 -29.14 -14.78 -27.85
CA ALA A 270 -28.29 -15.44 -26.85
C ALA A 270 -27.89 -16.87 -27.25
N LYS A 271 -28.52 -17.44 -28.26
CA LYS A 271 -28.33 -18.85 -28.67
C LYS A 271 -27.20 -19.04 -29.69
N HIS A 272 -26.74 -17.98 -30.37
CA HIS A 272 -25.69 -18.09 -31.39
C HIS A 272 -24.46 -17.26 -31.07
N LYS A 273 -23.38 -17.55 -31.82
CA LYS A 273 -22.08 -16.91 -31.64
C LYS A 273 -21.99 -15.60 -32.42
N TRP A 274 -21.35 -14.63 -31.82
CA TRP A 274 -21.18 -13.30 -32.39
C TRP A 274 -19.73 -13.02 -32.75
N TYR A 275 -19.52 -12.41 -33.91
CA TYR A 275 -18.22 -11.99 -34.45
C TYR A 275 -18.09 -10.47 -34.40
N ILE A 276 -16.86 -9.96 -34.18
CA ILE A 276 -16.59 -8.53 -34.23
C ILE A 276 -16.61 -8.03 -35.66
N GLY A 277 -17.40 -7.02 -35.92
CA GLY A 277 -17.53 -6.37 -37.21
C GLY A 277 -16.62 -5.16 -37.39
N LYS A 278 -17.19 -4.02 -37.76
CA LYS A 278 -16.49 -2.75 -37.86
C LYS A 278 -16.23 -2.17 -36.49
N ILE A 279 -15.08 -1.54 -36.34
CA ILE A 279 -14.70 -0.87 -35.09
C ILE A 279 -14.62 0.63 -35.34
N LYS A 280 -15.46 1.38 -34.67
CA LYS A 280 -15.51 2.83 -34.70
C LYS A 280 -14.92 3.37 -33.38
N ILE A 281 -13.98 4.28 -33.46
CA ILE A 281 -13.33 4.88 -32.30
C ILE A 281 -13.62 6.38 -32.32
N ASP A 282 -14.39 6.83 -31.34
CA ASP A 282 -14.73 8.23 -31.14
C ASP A 282 -13.79 8.83 -30.11
N ILE A 283 -13.00 9.82 -30.49
CA ILE A 283 -12.02 10.47 -29.62
C ILE A 283 -12.48 11.90 -29.33
N ARG A 284 -12.98 12.13 -28.11
CA ARG A 284 -13.52 13.42 -27.67
C ARG A 284 -12.60 14.11 -26.68
N LYS A 285 -12.49 15.42 -26.78
CA LYS A 285 -11.80 16.25 -25.78
C LYS A 285 -12.70 16.59 -24.60
N GLN A 286 -14.01 16.70 -24.86
CA GLN A 286 -15.04 16.99 -23.86
C GLN A 286 -16.23 16.05 -24.04
N PHE A 287 -16.98 15.83 -22.97
CA PHE A 287 -18.20 15.08 -23.01
C PHE A 287 -19.23 15.73 -23.97
N MET A 288 -19.89 14.96 -24.81
CA MET A 288 -20.87 15.39 -25.81
C MET A 288 -20.30 16.28 -26.96
N GLU A 289 -18.98 16.32 -27.16
CA GLU A 289 -18.38 17.02 -28.31
C GLU A 289 -18.80 16.36 -29.62
N GLU A 290 -19.33 17.16 -30.58
CA GLU A 290 -19.59 16.71 -31.95
C GLU A 290 -18.28 16.46 -32.70
N LEU A 291 -18.17 15.32 -33.36
CA LEU A 291 -16.99 14.90 -34.10
C LEU A 291 -17.20 15.16 -35.59
N LYS A 292 -16.40 16.09 -36.16
CA LYS A 292 -16.54 16.54 -37.55
C LYS A 292 -15.57 15.85 -38.51
N ASP A 293 -14.41 15.42 -37.99
CA ASP A 293 -13.35 14.84 -38.81
C ASP A 293 -13.29 13.33 -38.59
N SER A 294 -12.93 12.58 -39.60
CA SER A 294 -12.74 11.14 -39.52
C SER A 294 -11.73 10.62 -40.53
N PHE A 295 -11.12 9.51 -40.23
CA PHE A 295 -10.44 8.70 -41.22
C PHE A 295 -10.79 7.22 -41.03
N SER A 296 -10.85 6.50 -42.13
CA SER A 296 -11.14 5.07 -42.13
C SER A 296 -9.97 4.32 -42.75
N HIS A 297 -9.65 3.16 -42.13
CA HIS A 297 -8.67 2.23 -42.66
C HIS A 297 -9.19 0.80 -42.50
N ARG A 298 -9.56 0.17 -43.59
CA ARG A 298 -10.17 -1.17 -43.64
C ARG A 298 -11.41 -1.28 -42.72
N TYR A 299 -11.27 -1.91 -41.55
CA TYR A 299 -12.37 -2.17 -40.60
C TYR A 299 -12.41 -1.16 -39.43
N PHE A 300 -11.50 -0.18 -39.40
CA PHE A 300 -11.41 0.82 -38.36
C PHE A 300 -11.80 2.18 -38.89
N THR A 301 -12.67 2.86 -38.16
CA THR A 301 -13.00 4.27 -38.40
C THR A 301 -12.72 5.05 -37.14
N VAL A 302 -11.93 6.08 -37.23
CA VAL A 302 -11.59 6.96 -36.10
C VAL A 302 -12.19 8.33 -36.36
N ARG A 303 -13.02 8.80 -35.43
CA ARG A 303 -13.63 10.14 -35.49
C ARG A 303 -13.03 11.04 -34.42
N PHE A 304 -12.81 12.28 -34.73
CA PHE A 304 -12.18 13.28 -33.88
C PHE A 304 -12.49 14.70 -34.38
N ASN A 305 -11.97 15.73 -33.69
CA ASN A 305 -12.02 17.13 -34.15
C ASN A 305 -10.62 17.68 -34.37
N GLY A 306 -10.41 18.37 -35.50
CA GLY A 306 -9.20 19.08 -35.87
C GLY A 306 -8.36 18.37 -36.92
N ARG A 307 -7.30 19.03 -37.39
CA ARG A 307 -6.42 18.54 -38.46
C ARG A 307 -5.79 17.16 -38.22
N LYS A 308 -5.62 16.76 -36.95
CA LYS A 308 -5.01 15.47 -36.53
C LYS A 308 -5.68 14.97 -35.26
N PRO A 309 -5.85 13.64 -35.09
CA PRO A 309 -6.37 13.09 -33.88
C PRO A 309 -5.60 13.56 -32.64
N PRO A 310 -6.26 13.86 -31.52
CA PRO A 310 -5.58 14.34 -30.29
C PRO A 310 -4.64 13.31 -29.68
N ILE A 311 -4.84 12.01 -29.96
CA ILE A 311 -3.89 10.93 -29.67
C ILE A 311 -3.66 10.11 -30.92
N ARG A 312 -2.48 9.53 -31.09
CA ARG A 312 -2.19 8.63 -32.22
C ARG A 312 -3.06 7.38 -32.10
N PRO A 313 -3.93 7.06 -33.05
CA PRO A 313 -4.87 5.94 -32.95
C PRO A 313 -4.21 4.59 -32.69
N ARG A 314 -2.96 4.43 -33.12
CA ARG A 314 -2.16 3.23 -32.84
C ARG A 314 -2.06 2.90 -31.35
N ILE A 315 -2.09 3.92 -30.47
CA ILE A 315 -2.01 3.70 -29.01
C ILE A 315 -3.27 2.98 -28.53
N ILE A 316 -4.45 3.48 -28.88
CA ILE A 316 -5.73 2.85 -28.54
C ILE A 316 -5.83 1.45 -29.19
N LEU A 317 -5.46 1.34 -30.48
CA LEU A 317 -5.50 0.08 -31.19
C LEU A 317 -4.52 -0.98 -30.68
N SER A 318 -3.41 -0.59 -30.04
CA SER A 318 -2.49 -1.56 -29.42
C SER A 318 -3.08 -2.21 -28.18
N ASP A 319 -3.88 -1.44 -27.44
CA ASP A 319 -4.51 -1.89 -26.18
C ASP A 319 -5.87 -2.57 -26.42
N LEU A 320 -6.52 -2.30 -27.56
CA LEU A 320 -7.72 -2.99 -27.98
C LEU A 320 -7.37 -4.41 -28.45
N LYS A 321 -7.87 -5.46 -27.76
CA LYS A 321 -7.62 -6.86 -28.07
C LYS A 321 -8.68 -7.48 -28.98
N LEU A 322 -9.83 -6.86 -29.05
CA LEU A 322 -10.88 -7.22 -30.00
C LEU A 322 -10.44 -6.89 -31.42
N ARG A 323 -10.61 -7.81 -32.35
CA ARG A 323 -10.22 -7.65 -33.76
C ARG A 323 -11.38 -7.95 -34.69
N PRO A 324 -11.52 -7.23 -35.79
CA PRO A 324 -12.53 -7.53 -36.80
C PRO A 324 -12.44 -8.96 -37.30
N ARG A 325 -13.58 -9.56 -37.57
CA ARG A 325 -13.75 -10.97 -38.04
C ARG A 325 -13.34 -12.04 -37.02
N GLN A 326 -13.01 -11.69 -35.79
CA GLN A 326 -12.78 -12.65 -34.73
C GLN A 326 -14.03 -12.84 -33.89
N LEU A 327 -14.15 -14.03 -33.32
CA LEU A 327 -15.19 -14.35 -32.36
C LEU A 327 -15.10 -13.38 -31.17
N TYR A 328 -16.25 -12.89 -30.69
CA TYR A 328 -16.31 -12.12 -29.47
C TYR A 328 -15.72 -12.90 -28.29
N SER A 329 -15.03 -12.25 -27.41
CA SER A 329 -14.51 -12.82 -26.16
C SER A 329 -14.60 -11.78 -25.06
N TYR A 330 -15.20 -12.16 -23.96
CA TYR A 330 -15.40 -11.30 -22.79
C TYR A 330 -14.07 -10.96 -22.12
N ASP A 331 -13.12 -11.90 -22.04
CA ASP A 331 -11.79 -11.65 -21.49
C ASP A 331 -11.01 -10.64 -22.31
N LYS A 332 -11.09 -10.73 -23.65
CA LYS A 332 -10.47 -9.73 -24.53
C LYS A 332 -11.11 -8.35 -24.39
N TYR A 333 -12.41 -8.30 -24.16
CA TYR A 333 -13.13 -7.06 -23.87
C TYR A 333 -12.64 -6.47 -22.53
N LEU A 334 -12.61 -7.26 -21.47
CA LEU A 334 -12.13 -6.81 -20.14
C LEU A 334 -10.67 -6.35 -20.20
N GLU A 335 -9.80 -7.11 -20.87
CA GLU A 335 -8.39 -6.73 -21.05
C GLU A 335 -8.28 -5.39 -21.78
N SER A 336 -9.07 -5.18 -22.84
CA SER A 336 -9.09 -3.92 -23.59
C SER A 336 -9.59 -2.76 -22.75
N SER A 337 -10.71 -2.97 -22.06
CA SER A 337 -11.32 -1.97 -21.19
C SER A 337 -10.38 -1.55 -20.06
N ASN A 338 -9.79 -2.51 -19.37
CA ASN A 338 -8.85 -2.25 -18.27
C ASN A 338 -7.59 -1.51 -18.75
N LYS A 339 -7.03 -1.88 -19.91
CA LYS A 339 -5.84 -1.21 -20.46
C LYS A 339 -6.13 0.21 -20.91
N ILE A 340 -7.22 0.43 -21.64
CA ILE A 340 -7.55 1.76 -22.16
C ILE A 340 -7.97 2.70 -21.02
N SER A 341 -8.84 2.24 -20.10
CA SER A 341 -9.27 3.01 -18.93
C SER A 341 -8.12 3.25 -17.95
N GLY A 342 -7.31 2.22 -17.69
CA GLY A 342 -6.15 2.28 -16.80
C GLY A 342 -4.99 3.14 -17.32
N SER A 343 -5.04 3.61 -18.57
CA SER A 343 -4.03 4.53 -19.13
C SER A 343 -3.95 5.89 -18.42
N GLY A 344 -5.00 6.27 -17.67
CA GLY A 344 -5.11 7.57 -17.00
C GLY A 344 -5.27 8.77 -17.97
N LEU A 345 -5.49 8.50 -19.25
CA LEU A 345 -5.68 9.54 -20.29
C LEU A 345 -7.12 9.96 -20.42
N PHE A 346 -8.04 9.03 -20.22
CA PHE A 346 -9.46 9.21 -20.46
C PHE A 346 -10.23 9.31 -19.15
N SER A 347 -11.17 10.23 -19.08
CA SER A 347 -12.14 10.35 -17.98
C SER A 347 -13.29 9.35 -18.14
N SER A 348 -13.60 8.96 -19.40
CA SER A 348 -14.62 7.99 -19.73
C SER A 348 -14.18 7.16 -20.93
N VAL A 349 -14.40 5.85 -20.83
CA VAL A 349 -14.18 4.88 -21.90
C VAL A 349 -15.39 3.99 -21.96
N GLU A 350 -16.10 3.99 -23.08
CA GLU A 350 -17.35 3.26 -23.25
C GLU A 350 -17.26 2.36 -24.48
N PHE A 351 -17.61 1.09 -24.29
CA PHE A 351 -17.67 0.07 -25.34
C PHE A 351 -19.14 -0.23 -25.63
N ALA A 352 -19.67 0.23 -26.74
CA ALA A 352 -21.02 -0.07 -27.19
C ALA A 352 -20.95 -1.07 -28.36
N PHE A 353 -21.57 -2.23 -28.15
CA PHE A 353 -21.69 -3.27 -29.18
C PHE A 353 -23.11 -3.26 -29.73
N THR A 354 -23.26 -3.16 -31.02
CA THR A 354 -24.54 -3.15 -31.71
C THR A 354 -24.55 -4.20 -32.81
N PRO A 355 -25.62 -5.03 -32.92
CA PRO A 355 -25.78 -5.88 -34.09
C PRO A 355 -25.73 -5.04 -35.37
N ARG A 356 -25.08 -5.56 -36.41
CA ARG A 356 -24.90 -4.85 -37.68
C ARG A 356 -26.20 -4.58 -38.38
N ASP A 357 -27.14 -5.49 -38.31
CA ASP A 357 -28.48 -5.38 -38.84
C ASP A 357 -29.47 -6.08 -37.88
N THR A 358 -30.77 -5.94 -38.19
CA THR A 358 -31.87 -6.47 -37.38
C THR A 358 -32.36 -7.84 -37.85
N SER A 359 -31.65 -8.48 -38.80
CA SER A 359 -32.04 -9.79 -39.31
C SER A 359 -31.79 -10.89 -38.26
N ALA A 360 -32.64 -11.91 -38.25
CA ALA A 360 -32.45 -13.07 -37.35
C ALA A 360 -31.18 -13.86 -37.62
N THR A 361 -30.59 -13.69 -38.80
CA THR A 361 -29.30 -14.30 -39.21
C THR A 361 -28.07 -13.47 -38.91
N CYS A 362 -28.26 -12.28 -38.33
CA CYS A 362 -27.13 -11.41 -37.98
C CYS A 362 -26.26 -12.06 -36.90
N ASP A 363 -24.98 -12.27 -37.20
CA ASP A 363 -23.97 -12.84 -36.30
C ASP A 363 -22.84 -11.84 -36.00
N THR A 364 -22.97 -10.61 -36.45
CA THR A 364 -21.87 -9.62 -36.42
C THR A 364 -22.21 -8.44 -35.54
N LEU A 365 -21.31 -8.15 -34.57
CA LEU A 365 -21.38 -6.99 -33.67
C LEU A 365 -20.42 -5.91 -34.14
N ASP A 366 -20.94 -4.75 -34.46
CA ASP A 366 -20.14 -3.55 -34.70
C ASP A 366 -19.83 -2.89 -33.33
N LEU A 367 -18.55 -2.54 -33.11
CA LEU A 367 -18.07 -1.91 -31.87
C LEU A 367 -17.94 -0.41 -32.05
N ASN A 368 -18.59 0.36 -31.21
CA ASN A 368 -18.33 1.79 -31.03
C ASN A 368 -17.60 2.01 -29.70
N LEU A 369 -16.31 2.39 -29.79
CA LEU A 369 -15.45 2.71 -28.66
C LEU A 369 -15.40 4.23 -28.50
N SER A 370 -16.05 4.77 -27.48
CA SER A 370 -16.03 6.21 -27.17
C SER A 370 -15.03 6.51 -26.06
N CYS A 371 -14.04 7.34 -26.37
CA CYS A 371 -12.99 7.76 -25.45
C CYS A 371 -13.05 9.28 -25.24
N THR A 372 -13.37 9.72 -24.03
CA THR A 372 -13.35 11.15 -23.67
C THR A 372 -12.12 11.44 -22.81
N PHE A 373 -11.30 12.42 -23.21
CA PHE A 373 -10.11 12.78 -22.46
C PHE A 373 -10.43 13.30 -21.06
N GLY A 374 -9.56 12.99 -20.11
CA GLY A 374 -9.50 13.65 -18.81
C GLY A 374 -8.84 15.04 -18.92
N LYS A 375 -8.64 15.69 -17.78
CA LYS A 375 -7.92 16.96 -17.72
C LYS A 375 -6.49 16.77 -18.24
N PRO A 376 -6.04 17.58 -19.20
CA PRO A 376 -4.70 17.43 -19.79
C PRO A 376 -3.58 17.92 -18.88
N TYR A 377 -3.90 18.78 -17.93
CA TYR A 377 -2.96 19.40 -17.01
C TYR A 377 -3.42 19.21 -15.58
N ASP A 378 -2.48 18.88 -14.71
CA ASP A 378 -2.65 18.94 -13.26
C ASP A 378 -1.56 19.82 -12.67
N PHE A 379 -1.93 20.64 -11.72
CA PHE A 379 -1.04 21.43 -10.88
C PHE A 379 -1.36 21.10 -9.44
N TYR A 380 -0.33 20.82 -8.65
CA TYR A 380 -0.51 20.50 -7.24
C TYR A 380 0.58 21.15 -6.37
N ILE A 381 0.19 21.45 -5.17
CA ILE A 381 1.08 21.92 -4.10
C ILE A 381 0.90 20.97 -2.93
N GLU A 382 1.97 20.35 -2.52
CA GLU A 382 2.01 19.46 -1.36
C GLU A 382 2.87 20.08 -0.28
N THR A 383 2.37 20.10 0.94
CA THR A 383 3.13 20.48 2.12
C THR A 383 3.25 19.27 3.02
N ASN A 384 4.48 18.84 3.25
CA ASN A 384 4.80 17.69 4.08
C ASN A 384 5.50 18.17 5.35
N TYR A 385 5.31 17.46 6.44
CA TYR A 385 6.14 17.59 7.62
C TYR A 385 6.84 16.27 7.86
N THR A 386 8.15 16.26 7.68
CA THR A 386 8.95 15.05 7.82
C THR A 386 9.52 14.96 9.22
N ASN A 387 9.45 13.78 9.81
CA ASN A 387 10.12 13.45 11.06
C ASN A 387 10.93 12.18 10.83
N LYS A 388 12.24 12.35 10.70
CA LYS A 388 13.18 11.25 10.45
C LYS A 388 13.68 10.65 11.76
N ILE A 389 13.89 9.36 11.79
CA ILE A 389 14.35 8.61 13.00
C ILE A 389 15.71 9.12 13.53
N ASN A 390 16.53 9.74 12.66
CA ASN A 390 17.78 10.37 13.06
C ASN A 390 17.59 11.71 13.81
N GLY A 391 16.39 12.01 14.28
CA GLY A 391 16.04 13.23 15.02
C GLY A 391 15.91 14.48 14.16
N ARG A 392 15.92 14.35 12.84
CA ARG A 392 15.68 15.46 11.92
C ARG A 392 14.19 15.61 11.66
N THR A 393 13.70 16.81 11.81
CA THR A 393 12.31 17.13 11.54
C THR A 393 12.25 18.44 10.76
N GLY A 394 11.23 18.58 9.91
CA GLY A 394 11.03 19.83 9.21
C GLY A 394 9.96 19.78 8.12
N PRO A 395 9.55 20.98 7.64
CA PRO A 395 8.62 21.11 6.55
C PRO A 395 9.29 20.85 5.19
N GLU A 396 8.51 20.32 4.27
CA GLU A 396 8.83 20.18 2.86
C GLU A 396 7.68 20.75 2.03
N LEU A 397 8.01 21.48 0.99
CA LEU A 397 7.09 21.99 -0.02
C LEU A 397 7.42 21.36 -1.36
N VAL A 398 6.43 20.79 -2.02
CA VAL A 398 6.55 20.28 -3.39
C VAL A 398 5.53 20.99 -4.27
N ILE A 399 5.99 21.51 -5.39
CA ILE A 399 5.15 22.12 -6.42
C ILE A 399 5.31 21.27 -7.68
N GLY A 400 4.22 20.67 -8.13
CA GLY A 400 4.22 19.76 -9.26
C GLY A 400 3.32 20.22 -10.40
N PHE A 401 3.78 19.99 -11.62
CA PHE A 401 3.04 20.20 -12.86
C PHE A 401 3.10 18.92 -13.69
N THR A 402 1.92 18.40 -14.04
CA THR A 402 1.77 17.23 -14.90
C THR A 402 1.07 17.60 -16.18
N LYS A 403 1.62 17.17 -17.33
CA LYS A 403 0.96 17.22 -18.62
C LYS A 403 0.74 15.82 -19.16
N ARG A 404 -0.52 15.41 -19.29
CA ARG A 404 -0.90 14.14 -19.88
C ARG A 404 -0.96 14.24 -21.40
N ASN A 405 -0.58 13.15 -22.10
CA ASN A 405 -0.54 13.06 -23.55
C ASN A 405 0.34 14.17 -24.19
N ALA A 406 1.52 14.38 -23.62
CA ALA A 406 2.40 15.51 -23.94
C ALA A 406 2.73 15.62 -25.42
N PHE A 407 2.95 14.50 -26.12
CA PHE A 407 3.35 14.40 -27.52
C PHE A 407 2.39 13.56 -28.38
N ARG A 408 1.13 13.44 -27.96
CA ARG A 408 0.07 12.67 -28.64
C ARG A 408 0.31 11.16 -28.69
N GLY A 409 1.15 10.64 -27.85
CA GLY A 409 1.45 9.21 -27.74
C GLY A 409 1.08 8.61 -26.37
N GLY A 410 0.29 9.36 -25.57
CA GLY A 410 -0.09 8.96 -24.23
C GLY A 410 0.99 9.25 -23.18
N GLU A 411 2.02 10.00 -23.55
CA GLU A 411 3.14 10.31 -22.65
C GLU A 411 2.67 11.20 -21.49
N LYS A 412 3.14 10.91 -20.28
CA LYS A 412 2.97 11.74 -19.09
C LYS A 412 4.27 12.48 -18.80
N LEU A 413 4.23 13.80 -18.83
CA LEU A 413 5.33 14.67 -18.48
C LEU A 413 5.06 15.26 -17.11
N ASP A 414 5.96 15.05 -16.17
CA ASP A 414 5.92 15.60 -14.81
C ASP A 414 7.13 16.50 -14.58
N ILE A 415 6.90 17.67 -13.99
CA ILE A 415 7.94 18.61 -13.56
C ILE A 415 7.66 18.96 -12.11
N ASN A 416 8.64 18.73 -11.23
CA ASN A 416 8.52 18.98 -9.80
C ASN A 416 9.61 19.92 -9.33
N LEU A 417 9.23 20.84 -8.48
CA LEU A 417 10.12 21.67 -7.67
C LEU A 417 9.89 21.30 -6.22
N HIS A 418 10.96 21.05 -5.49
CA HIS A 418 10.87 20.75 -4.06
C HIS A 418 11.84 21.59 -3.26
N GLY A 419 11.44 21.89 -2.03
CA GLY A 419 12.26 22.57 -1.06
C GLY A 419 11.93 22.08 0.34
N SER A 420 12.94 21.74 1.13
CA SER A 420 12.78 21.32 2.51
C SER A 420 13.76 22.04 3.44
N TYR A 421 13.31 22.22 4.66
CA TYR A 421 14.12 22.69 5.75
C TYR A 421 14.01 21.71 6.91
N GLU A 422 15.12 21.16 7.33
CA GLU A 422 15.18 20.20 8.42
C GLU A 422 16.05 20.78 9.56
N TRP A 423 15.55 20.65 10.79
CA TRP A 423 16.32 20.90 11.99
C TRP A 423 16.50 19.60 12.77
N GLN A 424 17.59 19.48 13.48
CA GLN A 424 17.87 18.38 14.41
C GLN A 424 17.90 18.93 15.84
N LYS A 425 17.00 18.45 16.68
CA LYS A 425 17.08 18.72 18.12
C LYS A 425 18.25 17.91 18.68
N GLY A 426 19.31 18.60 19.10
CA GLY A 426 20.44 17.96 19.78
C GLY A 426 19.99 17.39 21.12
N GLY A 427 20.26 16.11 21.40
CA GLY A 427 20.24 15.60 22.77
C GLY A 427 21.20 16.39 23.63
N ASN A 428 20.87 16.60 24.93
CA ASN A 428 21.68 17.27 25.92
C ASN A 428 23.09 16.65 26.01
N VAL A 429 24.05 17.25 25.33
CA VAL A 429 25.46 16.96 25.56
C VAL A 429 26.12 18.27 25.95
N SER A 430 26.72 18.28 27.13
CA SER A 430 27.49 19.40 27.68
C SER A 430 28.51 19.89 26.66
N GLY A 431 28.32 21.09 26.10
CA GLY A 431 29.27 21.72 25.20
C GLY A 431 28.70 22.09 23.83
N GLY A 432 27.72 23.01 23.80
CA GLY A 432 27.31 23.73 22.59
C GLY A 432 26.38 22.95 21.67
N SER A 433 25.15 23.41 21.53
CA SER A 433 24.20 22.95 20.52
C SER A 433 24.73 23.32 19.13
N ALA A 434 25.34 22.39 18.43
CA ALA A 434 25.51 22.53 17.01
C ALA A 434 24.16 22.21 16.35
N ASP A 435 23.40 23.23 16.03
CA ASP A 435 22.17 23.11 15.24
C ASP A 435 22.54 22.54 13.86
N MET A 436 22.26 21.26 13.64
CA MET A 436 22.48 20.61 12.34
C MET A 436 21.31 20.90 11.39
N ASN A 437 21.06 22.16 11.12
CA ASN A 437 20.05 22.56 10.17
C ASN A 437 20.45 22.15 8.74
N SER A 438 19.52 21.70 7.94
CA SER A 438 19.73 21.31 6.55
C SER A 438 18.70 21.97 5.67
N TYR A 439 19.15 22.59 4.59
CA TYR A 439 18.30 23.09 3.51
C TYR A 439 18.48 22.17 2.31
N GLU A 440 17.40 21.73 1.74
CA GLU A 440 17.42 20.94 0.52
C GLU A 440 16.44 21.54 -0.47
N TYR A 441 16.87 21.77 -1.71
CA TYR A 441 16.01 22.25 -2.78
C TYR A 441 16.45 21.66 -4.11
N GLY A 442 15.49 21.42 -4.98
CA GLY A 442 15.77 20.80 -6.25
C GLY A 442 14.62 20.88 -7.23
N ALA A 443 14.93 20.43 -8.41
CA ALA A 443 13.97 20.30 -9.51
C ALA A 443 14.19 18.95 -10.20
N ASP A 444 13.11 18.33 -10.62
CA ASP A 444 13.15 17.16 -11.47
C ASP A 444 12.11 17.25 -12.59
N ALA A 445 12.46 16.67 -13.72
CA ALA A 445 11.56 16.49 -14.85
C ALA A 445 11.59 15.03 -15.28
N SER A 446 10.41 14.45 -15.46
CA SER A 446 10.28 13.06 -15.91
C SER A 446 9.24 12.90 -17.00
N ILE A 447 9.46 11.92 -17.85
CA ILE A 447 8.53 11.53 -18.91
C ILE A 447 8.31 10.02 -18.86
N GLU A 448 7.06 9.62 -18.86
CA GLU A 448 6.65 8.22 -18.95
C GLU A 448 5.95 7.96 -20.27
N PHE A 449 6.41 6.99 -21.01
CA PHE A 449 5.82 6.50 -22.24
C PHE A 449 5.07 5.20 -21.97
N PRO A 450 3.78 5.06 -22.35
CA PRO A 450 3.00 3.84 -22.13
C PRO A 450 3.37 2.74 -23.16
N ARG A 451 4.66 2.53 -23.37
CA ARG A 451 5.23 1.51 -24.27
C ARG A 451 6.72 1.36 -24.02
N LEU A 452 7.29 0.23 -24.43
CA LEU A 452 8.75 0.10 -24.47
C LEU A 452 9.31 0.84 -25.69
N ILE A 453 10.23 1.78 -25.41
CA ILE A 453 11.00 2.48 -26.44
C ILE A 453 12.36 1.77 -26.55
N VAL A 454 12.34 0.57 -27.15
CA VAL A 454 13.55 -0.21 -27.38
C VAL A 454 13.76 -0.38 -28.88
N PRO A 455 14.95 -0.05 -29.42
CA PRO A 455 15.26 -0.30 -30.80
C PRO A 455 15.10 -1.77 -31.15
N PHE A 456 14.55 -2.08 -32.32
CA PHE A 456 14.43 -3.44 -32.91
C PHE A 456 13.52 -4.43 -32.16
N LEU A 457 12.87 -4.08 -31.05
CA LEU A 457 11.94 -4.98 -30.39
C LEU A 457 10.54 -4.89 -31.03
N LYS A 458 10.09 -6.02 -31.61
CA LYS A 458 8.71 -6.15 -32.09
C LYS A 458 7.74 -6.14 -30.92
N HIS A 459 6.53 -5.61 -31.12
CA HIS A 459 5.46 -5.57 -30.13
C HIS A 459 5.15 -6.96 -29.57
N ARG A 460 5.46 -7.21 -28.32
CA ARG A 460 5.09 -8.42 -27.59
C ARG A 460 3.80 -8.18 -26.81
N ARG A 461 3.06 -9.26 -26.54
CA ARG A 461 1.89 -9.18 -25.64
C ARG A 461 2.39 -9.16 -24.21
N TYR A 462 1.94 -8.14 -23.46
CA TYR A 462 2.19 -8.00 -22.04
C TYR A 462 0.88 -8.06 -21.28
N PHE A 463 0.92 -8.51 -20.04
CA PHE A 463 -0.24 -8.55 -19.14
C PHE A 463 -0.75 -7.14 -18.82
N THR A 464 0.16 -6.25 -18.43
CA THR A 464 -0.13 -4.81 -18.25
C THR A 464 0.49 -4.01 -19.38
N THR A 465 0.07 -2.75 -19.55
CA THR A 465 0.73 -1.82 -20.48
C THR A 465 2.17 -1.60 -20.01
N PRO A 466 3.18 -1.96 -20.83
CA PRO A 466 4.56 -1.73 -20.45
C PRO A 466 4.90 -0.25 -20.52
N SER A 467 5.86 0.21 -19.73
CA SER A 467 6.28 1.60 -19.75
C SER A 467 7.78 1.79 -19.94
N THR A 468 8.14 2.96 -20.47
CA THR A 468 9.49 3.49 -20.48
C THR A 468 9.46 4.81 -19.72
N TYR A 469 10.28 4.91 -18.70
CA TYR A 469 10.39 6.08 -17.85
C TYR A 469 11.77 6.73 -18.02
N ALA A 470 11.81 8.03 -18.20
CA ALA A 470 13.02 8.83 -18.21
C ALA A 470 12.88 9.97 -17.21
N LYS A 471 13.90 10.18 -16.40
CA LYS A 471 13.94 11.26 -15.41
C LYS A 471 15.30 11.94 -15.42
N ILE A 472 15.29 13.25 -15.25
CA ILE A 472 16.48 14.06 -14.95
C ILE A 472 16.18 14.90 -13.72
N GLY A 473 17.17 15.10 -12.86
CA GLY A 473 16.98 15.87 -11.64
C GLY A 473 18.27 16.55 -11.18
N MET A 474 18.09 17.64 -10.47
CA MET A 474 19.13 18.34 -9.75
C MET A 474 18.65 18.64 -8.33
N ASN A 475 19.49 18.32 -7.36
CA ASN A 475 19.24 18.60 -5.96
C ASN A 475 20.45 19.29 -5.33
N VAL A 476 20.19 20.26 -4.47
CA VAL A 476 21.20 20.98 -3.71
C VAL A 476 20.89 20.82 -2.24
N MET A 477 21.81 20.18 -1.52
CA MET A 477 21.78 20.06 -0.06
C MET A 477 22.80 21.01 0.55
N LYS A 478 22.36 21.89 1.42
CA LYS A 478 23.22 22.80 2.18
C LYS A 478 23.07 22.54 3.68
N ARG A 479 24.18 22.23 4.31
CA ARG A 479 24.34 22.23 5.77
C ARG A 479 25.29 23.37 6.14
N PRO A 480 24.78 24.49 6.66
CA PRO A 480 25.56 25.73 6.77
C PRO A 480 26.90 25.58 7.48
N ASP A 481 26.94 24.77 8.55
CA ASP A 481 28.14 24.59 9.37
C ASP A 481 29.07 23.46 8.90
N TYR A 482 28.72 22.79 7.79
CA TYR A 482 29.46 21.60 7.33
C TYR A 482 29.80 21.65 5.85
N PHE A 483 28.79 21.60 4.95
CA PHE A 483 29.05 21.48 3.51
C PHE A 483 27.88 21.92 2.63
N LYS A 484 28.18 22.11 1.36
CA LYS A 484 27.20 22.24 0.28
C LYS A 484 27.45 21.18 -0.78
N MET A 485 26.45 20.38 -1.08
CA MET A 485 26.52 19.26 -2.02
C MET A 485 25.50 19.45 -3.13
N HIS A 486 25.91 19.27 -4.38
CA HIS A 486 25.05 19.22 -5.55
C HIS A 486 24.94 17.78 -6.01
N THR A 487 23.73 17.33 -6.31
CA THR A 487 23.46 15.99 -6.85
C THR A 487 22.73 16.15 -8.18
N PHE A 488 23.30 15.63 -9.24
CA PHE A 488 22.66 15.49 -10.54
C PHE A 488 22.28 14.05 -10.75
N SER A 489 21.08 13.80 -11.24
CA SER A 489 20.58 12.45 -11.51
C SER A 489 19.97 12.37 -12.91
N ALA A 490 20.15 11.23 -13.56
CA ALA A 490 19.45 10.86 -14.78
C ALA A 490 19.09 9.38 -14.73
N GLU A 491 17.91 9.04 -15.16
CA GLU A 491 17.41 7.67 -15.13
C GLU A 491 16.67 7.35 -16.42
N TRP A 492 16.85 6.12 -16.90
CA TRP A 492 16.08 5.54 -17.99
C TRP A 492 15.68 4.13 -17.59
N THR A 493 14.37 3.86 -17.50
CA THR A 493 13.85 2.60 -16.93
C THR A 493 12.78 2.01 -17.83
N TYR A 494 12.84 0.70 -18.04
CA TYR A 494 11.82 -0.10 -18.71
C TYR A 494 11.08 -0.96 -17.69
N THR A 495 9.75 -0.92 -17.71
CA THR A 495 8.91 -1.76 -16.86
C THR A 495 7.97 -2.60 -17.72
N TRP A 496 7.90 -3.89 -17.45
CA TRP A 496 6.97 -4.79 -18.14
C TRP A 496 6.51 -5.93 -17.25
N GLN A 497 5.38 -6.51 -17.61
CA GLN A 497 4.75 -7.61 -16.91
C GLN A 497 4.20 -8.63 -17.93
N LYS A 498 4.64 -9.88 -17.86
CA LYS A 498 4.15 -10.95 -18.75
C LYS A 498 2.97 -11.71 -18.14
N SER A 499 2.87 -11.74 -16.83
CA SER A 499 1.80 -12.39 -16.08
C SER A 499 1.39 -11.50 -14.90
N SER A 500 0.30 -11.83 -14.23
CA SER A 500 -0.13 -11.15 -13.00
C SER A 500 0.86 -11.31 -11.84
N LEU A 501 1.73 -12.31 -11.88
CA LEU A 501 2.64 -12.69 -10.80
C LEU A 501 4.01 -12.02 -10.90
N TRP A 502 4.55 -11.84 -12.11
CA TRP A 502 5.92 -11.42 -12.34
C TRP A 502 6.01 -10.03 -12.97
N ARG A 503 6.69 -9.13 -12.28
CA ARG A 503 7.04 -7.79 -12.78
C ARG A 503 8.54 -7.68 -12.96
N HIS A 504 8.93 -7.11 -14.08
CA HIS A 504 10.31 -6.85 -14.46
C HIS A 504 10.53 -5.35 -14.59
N GLU A 505 11.64 -4.87 -14.06
CA GLU A 505 12.09 -3.49 -14.23
C GLU A 505 13.57 -3.51 -14.60
N PHE A 506 13.91 -2.87 -15.70
CA PHE A 506 15.28 -2.78 -16.18
C PHE A 506 15.65 -1.33 -16.43
N SER A 507 16.64 -0.85 -15.70
CA SER A 507 17.19 0.49 -15.84
C SER A 507 18.60 0.37 -16.45
N PRO A 508 18.73 0.47 -17.78
CA PRO A 508 20.05 0.40 -18.44
C PRO A 508 20.95 1.60 -18.10
N LEU A 509 20.34 2.69 -17.63
CA LEU A 509 21.07 3.90 -17.28
C LEU A 509 20.45 4.55 -16.05
N THR A 510 21.19 4.59 -14.96
CA THR A 510 20.91 5.41 -13.78
C THR A 510 22.22 6.11 -13.41
N LEU A 511 22.27 7.40 -13.64
CA LEU A 511 23.44 8.22 -13.35
C LEU A 511 23.19 9.01 -12.05
N GLN A 512 24.13 8.99 -11.16
CA GLN A 512 24.17 9.85 -9.99
C GLN A 512 25.54 10.50 -9.90
N TYR A 513 25.56 11.81 -9.97
CA TYR A 513 26.74 12.61 -9.84
C TYR A 513 26.63 13.49 -8.61
N GLN A 514 27.46 13.24 -7.61
CA GLN A 514 27.53 14.03 -6.38
C GLN A 514 28.79 14.86 -6.40
N ARG A 515 28.64 16.17 -6.16
CA ARG A 515 29.73 17.12 -6.08
C ARG A 515 29.65 17.90 -4.78
N LEU A 516 30.66 17.75 -3.97
CA LEU A 516 30.88 18.53 -2.76
C LEU A 516 31.56 19.85 -3.17
N ASN A 517 30.77 20.94 -3.20
CA ASN A 517 31.26 22.22 -3.72
C ASN A 517 31.94 23.09 -2.67
N TYR A 518 31.55 22.88 -1.41
CA TYR A 518 32.09 23.70 -0.30
C TYR A 518 32.08 22.87 0.97
N THR A 519 33.19 22.94 1.71
CA THR A 519 33.34 22.38 3.05
C THR A 519 33.80 23.46 4.01
N THR A 520 33.51 23.32 5.29
CA THR A 520 34.00 24.19 6.35
C THR A 520 35.20 23.54 7.03
N ALA A 521 36.09 24.35 7.64
CA ALA A 521 37.23 23.84 8.41
C ALA A 521 36.78 22.84 9.51
N LYS A 522 35.61 23.05 10.11
CA LYS A 522 35.03 22.13 11.08
C LYS A 522 34.70 20.77 10.46
N PHE A 523 34.14 20.75 9.26
CA PHE A 523 33.85 19.51 8.55
C PHE A 523 35.11 18.81 8.06
N ASP A 524 36.11 19.58 7.57
CA ASP A 524 37.39 19.04 7.14
C ASP A 524 38.14 18.37 8.30
N SER A 525 38.08 18.93 9.51
CA SER A 525 38.63 18.30 10.72
C SER A 525 37.95 16.98 11.07
N ILE A 526 36.61 16.91 10.87
CA ILE A 526 35.82 15.68 11.07
C ILE A 526 36.19 14.62 10.01
N LEU A 527 36.37 15.03 8.76
CA LEU A 527 36.83 14.13 7.70
C LEU A 527 38.21 13.57 7.95
N GLN A 528 39.16 14.41 8.43
CA GLN A 528 40.51 13.98 8.80
C GLN A 528 40.50 12.99 9.98
N ALA A 529 39.65 13.20 10.97
CA ALA A 529 39.48 12.30 12.09
C ALA A 529 38.82 10.96 11.75
N ASN A 530 38.09 10.89 10.61
CA ASN A 530 37.34 9.72 10.16
C ASN A 530 37.68 9.41 8.70
N PRO A 531 38.73 8.65 8.41
CA PRO A 531 39.12 8.31 7.03
C PRO A 531 38.06 7.59 6.23
N TYR A 532 37.20 6.79 6.89
CA TYR A 532 36.07 6.15 6.26
C TYR A 532 35.03 7.17 5.77
N LEU A 533 34.69 8.17 6.59
CA LEU A 533 33.81 9.27 6.22
C LEU A 533 34.37 10.09 5.06
N GLN A 534 35.68 10.32 5.07
CA GLN A 534 36.40 10.99 3.99
C GLN A 534 36.22 10.26 2.65
N THR A 535 36.36 8.94 2.64
CA THR A 535 36.13 8.11 1.44
C THR A 535 34.68 8.13 0.98
N SER A 536 33.73 8.13 1.91
CA SER A 536 32.30 8.07 1.61
C SER A 536 31.71 9.41 1.15
N MET A 537 32.35 10.53 1.50
CA MET A 537 31.92 11.90 1.14
C MET A 537 32.70 12.51 -0.04
N GLN A 538 33.44 11.72 -0.77
CA GLN A 538 34.14 12.18 -1.97
C GLN A 538 33.16 12.49 -3.10
N ASN A 539 33.60 13.35 -4.02
CA ASN A 539 32.91 13.53 -5.29
C ASN A 539 32.84 12.19 -6.01
N THR A 540 31.65 11.72 -6.28
CA THR A 540 31.44 10.40 -6.90
C THR A 540 30.56 10.49 -8.12
N PHE A 541 30.92 9.73 -9.13
CA PHE A 541 30.09 9.47 -10.29
C PHE A 541 29.68 7.98 -10.27
N ILE A 542 28.39 7.73 -10.18
CA ILE A 542 27.85 6.37 -10.04
C ILE A 542 26.97 6.06 -11.27
N PRO A 543 27.54 5.51 -12.34
CA PRO A 543 26.80 5.04 -13.51
C PRO A 543 26.33 3.61 -13.27
N LYS A 544 25.05 3.44 -13.01
CA LYS A 544 24.45 2.13 -12.67
C LYS A 544 23.62 1.58 -13.81
N MET A 545 23.63 0.26 -13.92
CA MET A 545 22.61 -0.52 -14.61
C MET A 545 21.92 -1.42 -13.57
N ARG A 546 20.60 -1.42 -13.54
CA ARG A 546 19.81 -2.11 -12.53
C ARG A 546 18.76 -3.01 -13.19
N TYR A 547 18.63 -4.23 -12.68
CA TYR A 547 17.54 -5.11 -13.02
C TYR A 547 16.82 -5.57 -11.75
N MET A 548 15.51 -5.34 -11.69
CA MET A 548 14.66 -5.76 -10.58
C MET A 548 13.62 -6.76 -11.08
N LEU A 549 13.54 -7.87 -10.39
CA LEU A 549 12.54 -8.91 -10.59
C LEU A 549 11.66 -8.98 -9.34
N SER A 550 10.34 -8.79 -9.52
CA SER A 550 9.38 -8.89 -8.43
C SER A 550 8.37 -9.99 -8.73
N TYR A 551 8.12 -10.83 -7.74
CA TYR A 551 7.08 -11.85 -7.71
C TYR A 551 6.07 -11.49 -6.63
N SER A 552 4.78 -11.49 -6.96
CA SER A 552 3.70 -11.32 -6.00
C SER A 552 2.63 -12.34 -6.30
N SER A 553 2.34 -13.23 -5.35
CA SER A 553 1.22 -14.15 -5.48
C SER A 553 -0.10 -13.38 -5.54
N THR A 554 -1.07 -13.93 -6.25
CA THR A 554 -2.38 -13.28 -6.38
C THR A 554 -3.07 -13.16 -5.01
N VAL A 555 -3.89 -12.12 -4.85
CA VAL A 555 -4.70 -11.85 -3.63
C VAL A 555 -5.60 -13.05 -3.25
N LYS A 556 -5.90 -13.94 -4.18
CA LYS A 556 -6.68 -15.16 -3.95
C LYS A 556 -5.91 -16.29 -3.24
N HIS A 557 -4.59 -16.18 -3.10
CA HIS A 557 -3.82 -17.16 -2.34
C HIS A 557 -4.00 -16.94 -0.84
N ARG A 558 -4.42 -17.98 -0.12
CA ARG A 558 -4.55 -17.98 1.35
C ARG A 558 -3.24 -17.56 2.05
N ASN A 559 -2.10 -17.95 1.49
CA ASN A 559 -0.76 -17.66 2.03
C ASN A 559 0.07 -16.89 0.98
N PRO A 560 -0.09 -15.57 0.85
CA PRO A 560 0.59 -14.78 -0.17
C PRO A 560 2.11 -14.74 0.06
N ILE A 561 2.83 -14.70 -1.06
CA ILE A 561 4.29 -14.55 -1.12
C ILE A 561 4.58 -13.28 -1.91
N VAL A 562 5.49 -12.47 -1.41
CA VAL A 562 6.11 -11.34 -2.11
C VAL A 562 7.61 -11.56 -2.11
N TRP A 563 8.21 -11.54 -3.29
CA TRP A 563 9.65 -11.68 -3.44
C TRP A 563 10.16 -10.66 -4.44
N GLN A 564 11.20 -9.95 -4.07
CA GLN A 564 11.87 -8.99 -4.92
C GLN A 564 13.38 -9.24 -4.89
N THR A 565 14.01 -9.29 -6.05
CA THR A 565 15.46 -9.34 -6.18
C THR A 565 15.91 -8.26 -7.13
N THR A 566 16.90 -7.49 -6.70
CA THR A 566 17.52 -6.41 -7.46
C THR A 566 19.01 -6.72 -7.67
N VAL A 567 19.44 -6.66 -8.92
CA VAL A 567 20.85 -6.74 -9.31
C VAL A 567 21.24 -5.40 -9.88
N THR A 568 22.25 -4.78 -9.29
CA THR A 568 22.79 -3.49 -9.73
C THR A 568 24.27 -3.65 -10.03
N GLU A 569 24.69 -3.29 -11.21
CA GLU A 569 26.08 -3.11 -11.56
C GLU A 569 26.41 -1.63 -11.73
N SER A 570 27.65 -1.25 -11.49
CA SER A 570 28.14 0.11 -11.71
C SER A 570 29.52 0.11 -12.33
N GLY A 571 29.72 0.96 -13.31
CA GLY A 571 31.03 1.30 -13.87
C GLY A 571 31.63 0.29 -14.84
N ASN A 572 31.00 -0.88 -15.07
CA ASN A 572 31.56 -1.91 -15.95
C ASN A 572 31.65 -1.46 -17.40
N ILE A 573 30.59 -0.82 -17.92
CA ILE A 573 30.57 -0.31 -19.30
C ILE A 573 31.69 0.74 -19.51
N LEU A 574 31.90 1.60 -18.53
CA LEU A 574 32.99 2.59 -18.59
C LEU A 574 34.35 1.92 -18.53
N SER A 575 34.53 0.93 -17.66
CA SER A 575 35.79 0.17 -17.58
C SER A 575 36.11 -0.59 -18.86
N LEU A 576 35.09 -1.14 -19.54
CA LEU A 576 35.27 -1.74 -20.88
C LEU A 576 35.71 -0.70 -21.91
N GLY A 577 35.15 0.52 -21.88
CA GLY A 577 35.58 1.61 -22.72
C GLY A 577 37.05 2.00 -22.45
N TYR A 578 37.46 2.08 -21.19
CA TYR A 578 38.83 2.33 -20.79
C TYR A 578 39.81 1.21 -21.19
N MET A 579 39.36 -0.06 -21.15
CA MET A 579 40.13 -1.19 -21.67
C MET A 579 40.38 -1.08 -23.17
N ALA A 580 39.36 -0.71 -23.92
CA ALA A 580 39.48 -0.46 -25.38
C ALA A 580 40.46 0.69 -25.66
N ALA A 581 40.65 1.62 -24.72
CA ALA A 581 41.60 2.72 -24.76
C ALA A 581 43.00 2.33 -24.14
N GLY A 582 43.28 1.05 -23.88
CA GLY A 582 44.56 0.53 -23.41
C GLY A 582 44.81 0.54 -21.90
N LYS A 583 43.78 0.88 -21.09
CA LYS A 583 43.88 0.83 -19.61
C LYS A 583 43.55 -0.59 -19.09
N LYS A 584 44.17 -0.97 -17.95
CA LYS A 584 43.87 -2.27 -17.32
C LYS A 584 42.50 -2.25 -16.59
N TRP A 585 41.81 -3.38 -16.55
CA TRP A 585 40.53 -3.51 -15.84
C TRP A 585 40.65 -3.11 -14.37
N ASN A 586 41.63 -3.61 -13.66
CA ASN A 586 41.87 -3.37 -12.24
C ASN A 586 42.68 -2.08 -11.93
N GLU A 587 42.93 -1.23 -12.93
CA GLU A 587 43.59 0.04 -12.72
C GLU A 587 42.66 0.99 -11.96
N VAL A 588 43.15 1.53 -10.82
CA VAL A 588 42.40 2.49 -10.00
C VAL A 588 42.73 3.91 -10.49
N GLY A 589 41.80 4.84 -10.26
CA GLY A 589 41.97 6.26 -10.63
C GLY A 589 41.47 6.62 -12.02
N LYS A 590 40.72 5.72 -12.69
CA LYS A 590 40.00 6.06 -13.92
C LYS A 590 38.89 7.08 -13.59
N GLN A 591 38.81 8.15 -14.37
CA GLN A 591 37.92 9.29 -14.09
C GLN A 591 37.00 9.56 -15.26
N LEU A 592 35.74 9.93 -14.97
CA LEU A 592 34.85 10.53 -15.92
C LEU A 592 34.46 11.92 -15.39
N PHE A 593 34.50 12.96 -16.25
CA PHE A 593 34.32 14.37 -15.84
C PHE A 593 35.20 14.80 -14.65
N LYS A 594 36.48 14.36 -14.64
CA LYS A 594 37.48 14.65 -13.58
C LYS A 594 37.12 14.08 -12.20
N ASN A 595 36.18 13.12 -12.12
CA ASN A 595 35.82 12.44 -10.90
C ASN A 595 35.93 10.92 -11.06
N PRO A 596 36.41 10.20 -10.03
CA PRO A 596 36.43 8.75 -10.05
C PRO A 596 35.00 8.21 -10.15
N TYR A 597 34.80 7.20 -10.96
CA TYR A 597 33.50 6.50 -11.00
C TYR A 597 33.53 5.25 -10.13
N ALA A 598 32.38 4.98 -9.50
CA ALA A 598 32.22 3.78 -8.70
C ALA A 598 32.09 2.53 -9.58
N GLN A 599 32.77 1.43 -9.16
CA GLN A 599 32.70 0.15 -9.84
C GLN A 599 32.38 -0.96 -8.84
N PHE A 600 31.18 -1.54 -8.94
CA PHE A 600 30.69 -2.58 -8.04
C PHE A 600 29.57 -3.42 -8.67
N LEU A 601 29.33 -4.58 -8.07
CA LEU A 601 28.15 -5.41 -8.25
C LEU A 601 27.40 -5.50 -6.92
N LYS A 602 26.11 -5.17 -6.93
CA LYS A 602 25.21 -5.23 -5.78
C LYS A 602 24.04 -6.16 -6.07
N ILE A 603 23.76 -7.06 -5.16
CA ILE A 603 22.62 -7.96 -5.21
C ILE A 603 21.83 -7.80 -3.92
N GLU A 604 20.54 -7.53 -4.03
CA GLU A 604 19.63 -7.39 -2.90
C GLU A 604 18.43 -8.30 -3.12
N THR A 605 17.97 -8.96 -2.08
CA THR A 605 16.74 -9.77 -2.13
C THR A 605 15.92 -9.56 -0.87
N ASP A 606 14.62 -9.36 -1.07
CA ASP A 606 13.60 -9.24 -0.03
C ASP A 606 12.52 -10.28 -0.30
N PHE A 607 12.26 -11.11 0.70
CA PHE A 607 11.28 -12.19 0.62
C PHE A 607 10.35 -12.12 1.83
N SER A 608 9.05 -12.03 1.57
CA SER A 608 8.00 -12.04 2.59
C SER A 608 6.99 -13.14 2.31
N LYS A 609 6.60 -13.86 3.35
CA LYS A 609 5.54 -14.85 3.29
C LYS A 609 4.56 -14.66 4.44
N ILE A 610 3.28 -14.66 4.11
CA ILE A 610 2.20 -14.58 5.08
C ILE A 610 1.57 -15.96 5.20
N TRP A 611 1.44 -16.47 6.41
CA TRP A 611 0.66 -17.66 6.73
C TRP A 611 -0.60 -17.24 7.48
N GLN A 612 -1.75 -17.47 6.87
CA GLN A 612 -3.04 -17.24 7.49
C GLN A 612 -3.33 -18.37 8.47
N LEU A 613 -3.16 -18.10 9.77
CA LEU A 613 -3.39 -19.08 10.83
C LEU A 613 -4.85 -19.19 11.22
N GLY A 614 -5.58 -18.11 11.13
CA GLY A 614 -7.02 -18.01 11.36
C GLY A 614 -7.59 -16.88 10.50
N GLN A 615 -8.89 -16.61 10.60
CA GLN A 615 -9.49 -15.56 9.79
C GLN A 615 -8.96 -14.16 10.14
N LYS A 616 -8.69 -13.93 11.44
CA LYS A 616 -8.20 -12.63 11.96
C LYS A 616 -6.79 -12.72 12.57
N SER A 617 -6.05 -13.78 12.25
CA SER A 617 -4.68 -13.98 12.75
C SER A 617 -3.75 -14.49 11.65
N GLN A 618 -2.56 -13.93 11.59
CA GLN A 618 -1.57 -14.26 10.57
C GLN A 618 -0.15 -14.24 11.17
N LEU A 619 0.70 -15.12 10.66
CA LEU A 619 2.13 -15.11 10.89
C LEU A 619 2.81 -14.58 9.63
N VAL A 620 3.72 -13.63 9.78
CA VAL A 620 4.47 -13.04 8.67
C VAL A 620 5.94 -13.25 8.89
N GLY A 621 6.60 -13.91 7.95
CA GLY A 621 8.04 -14.05 7.90
C GLY A 621 8.64 -13.18 6.80
N HIS A 622 9.71 -12.46 7.11
CA HIS A 622 10.46 -11.62 6.18
C HIS A 622 11.95 -11.89 6.27
N ILE A 623 12.61 -11.96 5.12
CA ILE A 623 14.05 -12.11 4.99
C ILE A 623 14.53 -11.03 4.02
N SER A 624 15.52 -10.24 4.45
CA SER A 624 16.23 -9.28 3.59
C SER A 624 17.72 -9.59 3.63
N ALA A 625 18.31 -9.82 2.47
CA ALA A 625 19.72 -10.09 2.32
C ALA A 625 20.31 -9.26 1.17
N GLY A 626 21.55 -8.83 1.33
CA GLY A 626 22.24 -8.06 0.30
C GLY A 626 23.74 -8.20 0.36
N VAL A 627 24.37 -8.04 -0.79
CA VAL A 627 25.84 -8.03 -0.91
C VAL A 627 26.28 -6.99 -1.94
N ILE A 628 27.31 -6.23 -1.62
CA ILE A 628 28.01 -5.31 -2.52
C ILE A 628 29.45 -5.79 -2.65
N TYR A 629 29.87 -6.10 -3.85
CA TYR A 629 31.25 -6.43 -4.16
C TYR A 629 31.87 -5.34 -5.01
N THR A 630 32.87 -4.66 -4.48
CA THR A 630 33.64 -3.61 -5.17
C THR A 630 34.86 -4.18 -5.85
N TYR A 631 35.20 -3.70 -7.03
CA TYR A 631 36.33 -4.15 -7.82
C TYR A 631 36.81 -3.06 -8.80
N GLY A 632 37.92 -3.33 -9.53
CA GLY A 632 38.39 -2.47 -10.60
C GLY A 632 38.74 -1.07 -10.11
N ASN A 633 37.93 -0.08 -10.46
CA ASN A 633 38.21 1.33 -10.14
C ASN A 633 37.86 1.71 -8.68
N SER A 634 37.15 0.85 -7.93
CA SER A 634 36.71 1.15 -6.58
C SER A 634 37.29 0.24 -5.53
N VAL A 635 37.81 0.82 -4.46
CA VAL A 635 38.29 0.10 -3.28
C VAL A 635 37.16 -0.13 -2.27
N ALA A 636 36.27 0.85 -2.12
CA ALA A 636 35.13 0.81 -1.22
C ALA A 636 33.82 1.16 -1.96
N ALA A 637 32.69 0.66 -1.46
CA ALA A 637 31.37 1.01 -1.99
C ALA A 637 31.00 2.45 -1.60
N PRO A 638 30.33 3.20 -2.52
CA PRO A 638 29.80 4.51 -2.15
C PRO A 638 28.84 4.40 -0.96
N TYR A 639 28.93 5.35 -0.05
CA TYR A 639 28.12 5.39 1.17
C TYR A 639 26.61 5.30 0.89
N SER A 640 26.15 5.93 -0.19
CA SER A 640 24.75 5.90 -0.61
C SER A 640 24.25 4.51 -1.04
N GLU A 641 25.17 3.58 -1.35
CA GLU A 641 24.84 2.22 -1.80
C GLU A 641 24.96 1.18 -0.68
N GLN A 642 25.66 1.51 0.41
CA GLN A 642 25.88 0.59 1.52
C GLN A 642 24.63 0.28 2.30
N PHE A 643 24.59 -0.91 2.89
CA PHE A 643 23.51 -1.40 3.73
C PHE A 643 23.61 -0.91 5.16
N TYR A 644 22.48 -0.83 5.82
CA TYR A 644 22.35 -0.61 7.26
C TYR A 644 21.14 -1.37 7.81
N VAL A 645 21.08 -1.55 9.12
CA VAL A 645 19.95 -2.16 9.84
C VAL A 645 19.51 -1.27 11.00
N GLY A 646 18.36 -1.63 11.61
CA GLY A 646 17.69 -0.89 12.68
C GLY A 646 16.55 -0.02 12.18
N GLY A 647 15.66 0.36 13.09
CA GLY A 647 14.48 1.20 12.84
C GLY A 647 13.20 0.44 12.59
N ALA A 648 12.13 1.19 12.40
CA ALA A 648 10.73 0.70 12.36
C ALA A 648 10.43 -0.40 11.34
N ASN A 649 11.19 -0.50 10.24
CA ASN A 649 11.00 -1.49 9.17
C ASN A 649 12.20 -2.46 9.04
N SER A 650 13.00 -2.57 10.08
CA SER A 650 14.17 -3.44 10.13
C SER A 650 14.20 -4.17 11.47
N ILE A 651 15.21 -3.95 12.31
CA ILE A 651 15.29 -4.51 13.66
C ILE A 651 14.73 -3.46 14.62
N ARG A 652 13.46 -3.62 14.99
CA ARG A 652 12.65 -2.59 15.70
C ARG A 652 13.11 -2.31 17.14
N ALA A 653 13.93 -3.14 17.72
CA ALA A 653 14.50 -2.89 19.02
C ALA A 653 15.64 -1.86 19.02
N PHE A 654 16.16 -1.48 17.85
CA PHE A 654 17.32 -0.64 17.70
C PHE A 654 17.08 0.54 16.78
N ALA A 655 17.73 1.67 17.04
CA ALA A 655 17.66 2.83 16.18
C ALA A 655 18.28 2.55 14.80
N VAL A 656 17.90 3.36 13.80
CA VAL A 656 18.47 3.26 12.45
C VAL A 656 19.99 3.48 12.53
N ARG A 657 20.75 2.57 11.90
CA ARG A 657 22.22 2.64 11.89
C ARG A 657 22.83 2.66 13.29
N SER A 658 22.34 1.83 14.19
CA SER A 658 22.90 1.65 15.53
C SER A 658 23.54 0.27 15.74
N ILE A 659 23.48 -0.60 14.73
CA ILE A 659 24.01 -1.97 14.78
C ILE A 659 24.96 -2.19 13.61
N GLY A 660 26.09 -2.82 13.91
CA GLY A 660 27.11 -3.22 12.93
C GLY A 660 28.05 -2.06 12.52
N PRO A 661 28.96 -2.32 11.60
CA PRO A 661 29.19 -3.60 10.92
C PRO A 661 29.86 -4.65 11.81
N GLY A 662 29.40 -5.90 11.73
CA GLY A 662 29.91 -7.01 12.54
C GLY A 662 29.83 -6.73 14.04
N SER A 663 30.93 -6.93 14.74
CA SER A 663 31.09 -6.60 16.17
C SER A 663 31.67 -5.21 16.44
N TYR A 664 31.82 -4.38 15.39
CA TYR A 664 32.32 -3.01 15.55
C TYR A 664 31.31 -2.14 16.33
N THR A 665 31.83 -1.35 17.24
CA THR A 665 31.07 -0.31 17.96
C THR A 665 31.84 1.02 17.89
N THR A 666 31.09 2.10 17.73
CA THR A 666 31.66 3.44 17.68
C THR A 666 31.82 4.02 19.07
N ASN A 667 32.94 4.71 19.30
CA ASN A 667 33.05 5.63 20.42
C ASN A 667 32.04 6.78 20.20
N GLU A 668 31.37 7.24 21.27
CA GLU A 668 30.25 8.17 21.32
C GLU A 668 30.43 9.51 20.58
N SER A 669 30.72 9.50 19.28
CA SER A 669 30.70 10.72 18.47
C SER A 669 29.31 10.96 17.87
N LYS A 670 28.87 12.23 17.78
CA LYS A 670 27.60 12.65 17.18
C LYS A 670 27.38 12.20 15.73
N LEU A 671 28.44 11.67 15.08
CA LEU A 671 28.44 11.20 13.70
C LEU A 671 28.64 9.69 13.58
N SER A 672 28.61 8.96 14.69
CA SER A 672 28.81 7.51 14.74
C SER A 672 27.88 6.71 13.84
N TYR A 673 26.65 7.20 13.61
CA TYR A 673 25.69 6.57 12.68
C TYR A 673 26.19 6.53 11.23
N LEU A 674 27.19 7.32 10.84
CA LEU A 674 27.77 7.29 9.50
C LEU A 674 28.69 6.08 9.29
N ASP A 675 29.31 5.61 10.35
CA ASP A 675 30.26 4.49 10.30
C ASP A 675 29.54 3.12 10.35
N GLN A 676 28.27 3.10 10.74
CA GLN A 676 27.50 1.87 10.95
C GLN A 676 26.77 1.44 9.68
N THR A 677 27.54 1.22 8.63
CA THR A 677 27.12 0.69 7.35
C THR A 677 28.02 -0.46 6.90
N GLY A 678 27.50 -1.33 6.04
CA GLY A 678 28.26 -2.48 5.55
C GLY A 678 28.01 -2.82 4.09
N ASP A 679 28.81 -3.72 3.57
CA ASP A 679 28.70 -4.24 2.20
C ASP A 679 27.86 -5.51 2.13
N ILE A 680 27.64 -6.17 3.26
CA ILE A 680 26.80 -7.37 3.39
C ILE A 680 25.71 -7.06 4.41
N LYS A 681 24.47 -7.45 4.11
CA LYS A 681 23.30 -7.34 5.00
C LYS A 681 22.64 -8.70 5.14
N LEU A 682 22.23 -9.03 6.34
CA LEU A 682 21.35 -10.16 6.60
C LEU A 682 20.36 -9.75 7.70
N GLN A 683 19.05 -9.95 7.42
CA GLN A 683 17.97 -9.57 8.31
C GLN A 683 16.84 -10.60 8.25
N PHE A 684 16.30 -10.95 9.40
CA PHE A 684 15.17 -11.84 9.59
C PHE A 684 14.15 -11.19 10.50
N ASN A 685 12.89 -11.26 10.11
CA ASN A 685 11.77 -10.77 10.91
C ASN A 685 10.67 -11.82 10.94
N LEU A 686 10.11 -12.04 12.10
CA LEU A 686 8.94 -12.87 12.29
C LEU A 686 7.92 -12.11 13.13
N GLU A 687 6.70 -11.95 12.61
CA GLU A 687 5.65 -11.18 13.26
C GLU A 687 4.35 -11.96 13.29
N TYR A 688 3.79 -12.20 14.48
CA TYR A 688 2.44 -12.71 14.67
C TYR A 688 1.48 -11.56 14.88
N ARG A 689 0.46 -11.47 14.03
CA ARG A 689 -0.59 -10.45 14.03
C ARG A 689 -1.91 -11.09 14.40
N PHE A 690 -2.67 -10.46 15.31
CA PHE A 690 -3.97 -10.96 15.76
C PHE A 690 -4.93 -9.81 16.02
N ASN A 691 -6.21 -10.03 15.76
CA ASN A 691 -7.22 -9.03 16.08
C ASN A 691 -7.47 -8.99 17.59
N ILE A 692 -7.52 -7.81 18.17
CA ILE A 692 -7.88 -7.58 19.57
C ILE A 692 -9.40 -7.33 19.63
N PHE A 693 -9.88 -6.33 18.92
CA PHE A 693 -11.30 -6.04 18.69
C PHE A 693 -11.48 -4.96 17.62
N GLY A 694 -12.58 -5.03 16.86
CA GLY A 694 -12.86 -4.06 15.79
C GLY A 694 -11.67 -3.90 14.83
N SER A 695 -11.27 -2.68 14.58
CA SER A 695 -10.11 -2.34 13.72
C SER A 695 -8.76 -2.31 14.46
N LEU A 696 -8.72 -2.77 15.72
CA LEU A 696 -7.49 -2.79 16.51
C LEU A 696 -6.88 -4.19 16.48
N TYR A 697 -5.63 -4.26 16.02
CA TYR A 697 -4.83 -5.49 15.98
C TYR A 697 -3.62 -5.38 16.91
N GLY A 698 -3.26 -6.46 17.52
CA GLY A 698 -2.01 -6.66 18.23
C GLY A 698 -0.98 -7.34 17.35
N ALA A 699 0.28 -7.11 17.64
CA ALA A 699 1.38 -7.85 17.06
C ALA A 699 2.44 -8.17 18.10
N THR A 700 3.08 -9.34 17.95
CA THR A 700 4.32 -9.68 18.62
C THR A 700 5.35 -10.05 17.59
N PHE A 701 6.61 -9.71 17.84
CA PHE A 701 7.63 -9.90 16.82
C PHE A 701 8.99 -10.27 17.39
N ILE A 702 9.80 -10.91 16.56
CA ILE A 702 11.21 -11.17 16.78
C ILE A 702 11.94 -10.70 15.53
N ASP A 703 12.93 -9.84 15.71
CA ASP A 703 13.75 -9.26 14.64
C ASP A 703 15.22 -9.60 14.91
N ALA A 704 15.93 -10.07 13.90
CA ALA A 704 17.36 -10.33 13.96
C ALA A 704 18.06 -9.79 12.71
N GLY A 705 19.28 -9.31 12.84
CA GLY A 705 20.05 -8.88 11.68
C GLY A 705 21.34 -8.15 12.03
N ASN A 706 22.16 -7.98 11.02
CA ASN A 706 23.39 -7.17 11.07
C ASN A 706 23.84 -6.80 9.65
N VAL A 707 24.84 -5.95 9.59
CA VAL A 707 25.62 -5.66 8.37
C VAL A 707 27.10 -5.98 8.63
N TRP A 708 27.85 -6.21 7.58
CA TRP A 708 29.28 -6.49 7.65
C TRP A 708 30.03 -5.81 6.51
N ALA A 709 31.30 -5.50 6.73
CA ALA A 709 32.21 -5.11 5.66
C ALA A 709 32.69 -6.35 4.88
N MET A 710 32.77 -6.26 3.56
CA MET A 710 33.34 -7.33 2.72
C MET A 710 34.85 -7.47 2.92
N ARG A 711 35.54 -6.35 3.13
CA ARG A 711 36.96 -6.26 3.29
C ARG A 711 37.31 -5.61 4.61
N ASP A 712 38.53 -5.88 5.10
CA ASP A 712 39.12 -5.14 6.21
C ASP A 712 39.48 -3.74 5.71
N ASP A 713 38.98 -2.73 6.38
CA ASP A 713 39.27 -1.33 6.05
C ASP A 713 40.36 -0.71 6.96
N GLY A 714 40.86 -1.49 7.93
CA GLY A 714 41.89 -1.07 8.86
C GLY A 714 41.46 -0.07 9.93
N TYR A 715 40.17 0.33 9.95
CA TYR A 715 39.62 1.32 10.89
C TYR A 715 38.54 0.76 11.78
N ARG A 716 37.70 -0.16 11.25
CA ARG A 716 36.56 -0.73 11.95
C ARG A 716 36.89 -2.17 12.38
N GLU A 717 37.57 -2.31 13.50
CA GLU A 717 37.93 -3.62 14.04
C GLU A 717 36.66 -4.46 14.32
N GLY A 718 36.64 -5.71 13.84
CA GLY A 718 35.47 -6.61 13.96
C GLY A 718 34.39 -6.38 12.90
N ALA A 719 34.55 -5.44 11.96
CA ALA A 719 33.55 -5.16 10.92
C ALA A 719 33.53 -6.20 9.79
N LYS A 720 34.69 -6.89 9.55
CA LYS A 720 34.85 -7.82 8.44
C LYS A 720 33.99 -9.07 8.59
N PHE A 721 33.28 -9.42 7.53
CA PHE A 721 32.44 -10.65 7.48
C PHE A 721 33.28 -11.91 7.72
N GLN A 722 32.80 -12.74 8.64
CA GLN A 722 33.36 -14.07 8.92
C GLN A 722 32.19 -15.04 9.12
N PHE A 723 32.06 -16.02 8.24
CA PHE A 723 30.93 -16.95 8.24
C PHE A 723 30.73 -17.66 9.59
N LYS A 724 31.84 -18.03 10.28
CA LYS A 724 31.81 -18.67 11.60
C LYS A 724 31.21 -17.79 12.72
N ASN A 725 31.24 -16.48 12.54
CA ASN A 725 30.79 -15.51 13.55
C ASN A 725 29.38 -14.97 13.30
N VAL A 726 28.77 -15.22 12.14
CA VAL A 726 27.49 -14.63 11.71
C VAL A 726 26.43 -14.72 12.79
N LEU A 727 26.21 -15.89 13.36
CA LEU A 727 25.17 -16.09 14.40
C LEU A 727 25.49 -15.35 15.72
N LYS A 728 26.77 -15.18 16.06
CA LYS A 728 27.18 -14.45 17.26
C LYS A 728 27.10 -12.96 17.08
N GLU A 729 27.27 -12.50 15.84
CA GLU A 729 27.23 -11.10 15.46
C GLU A 729 25.84 -10.61 15.04
N MET A 730 24.81 -11.46 15.09
CA MET A 730 23.43 -11.05 14.85
C MET A 730 22.88 -10.28 16.05
N ALA A 731 22.47 -9.03 15.85
CA ALA A 731 21.65 -8.35 16.83
C ALA A 731 20.27 -9.01 16.88
N LEU A 732 19.70 -9.15 18.07
CA LEU A 732 18.38 -9.74 18.29
C LEU A 732 17.51 -8.81 19.12
N GLY A 733 16.27 -8.62 18.69
CA GLY A 733 15.27 -7.90 19.43
C GLY A 733 13.90 -8.56 19.34
N THR A 734 13.06 -8.26 20.30
CA THR A 734 11.67 -8.68 20.34
C THR A 734 10.77 -7.48 20.67
N GLY A 735 9.49 -7.64 20.62
CA GLY A 735 8.60 -6.58 21.02
C GLY A 735 7.13 -6.88 20.77
N VAL A 736 6.34 -5.87 21.12
CA VAL A 736 4.89 -5.87 20.92
C VAL A 736 4.49 -4.61 20.17
N GLY A 737 3.38 -4.68 19.47
CA GLY A 737 2.88 -3.53 18.75
C GLY A 737 1.37 -3.50 18.62
N LEU A 738 0.86 -2.31 18.41
CA LEU A 738 -0.54 -2.05 18.09
C LEU A 738 -0.66 -1.61 16.64
N ARG A 739 -1.73 -2.03 16.00
CA ARG A 739 -2.09 -1.70 14.62
C ARG A 739 -3.52 -1.19 14.63
N TYR A 740 -3.75 0.02 14.21
CA TYR A 740 -5.09 0.54 14.01
C TYR A 740 -5.37 0.64 12.51
N ASP A 741 -6.20 -0.28 12.04
CA ASP A 741 -6.57 -0.38 10.64
C ASP A 741 -7.76 0.53 10.34
N LEU A 742 -7.56 1.48 9.44
CA LEU A 742 -8.56 2.45 8.98
C LEU A 742 -9.04 2.12 7.56
N ASP A 743 -8.86 0.89 7.07
CA ASP A 743 -9.09 0.40 5.71
C ASP A 743 -8.15 1.00 4.65
N PHE A 744 -8.03 2.32 4.62
CA PHE A 744 -7.13 3.04 3.69
C PHE A 744 -5.74 3.32 4.26
N LEU A 745 -5.56 3.15 5.56
CA LEU A 745 -4.34 3.46 6.30
C LEU A 745 -4.23 2.62 7.56
N VAL A 746 -3.06 2.06 7.82
CA VAL A 746 -2.75 1.38 9.09
C VAL A 746 -1.81 2.26 9.92
N LEU A 747 -2.25 2.68 11.10
CA LEU A 747 -1.39 3.32 12.09
C LEU A 747 -0.75 2.26 12.97
N ARG A 748 0.56 2.36 13.14
CA ARG A 748 1.36 1.37 13.84
C ARG A 748 2.16 2.01 14.97
N LEU A 749 2.07 1.41 16.16
CA LEU A 749 2.90 1.74 17.31
C LEU A 749 3.62 0.46 17.76
N ASP A 750 4.93 0.44 17.66
CA ASP A 750 5.77 -0.68 18.08
C ASP A 750 6.62 -0.29 19.28
N TRP A 751 6.70 -1.17 20.27
CA TRP A 751 7.65 -1.13 21.35
C TRP A 751 8.59 -2.32 21.20
N GLY A 752 9.84 -2.03 20.84
CA GLY A 752 10.90 -3.00 20.67
C GLY A 752 11.83 -3.05 21.87
N VAL A 753 12.28 -4.26 22.20
CA VAL A 753 13.20 -4.55 23.31
C VAL A 753 14.38 -5.35 22.75
N GLY A 754 15.58 -4.82 22.85
CA GLY A 754 16.83 -5.49 22.49
C GLY A 754 17.15 -6.63 23.44
N LEU A 755 17.50 -7.77 22.88
CA LEU A 755 17.93 -8.96 23.61
C LEU A 755 19.43 -9.17 23.52
N HIS A 756 20.01 -8.88 22.35
CA HIS A 756 21.43 -9.09 22.08
C HIS A 756 21.99 -8.04 21.12
N VAL A 757 23.18 -7.54 21.39
CA VAL A 757 23.97 -6.71 20.47
C VAL A 757 25.29 -7.41 20.12
N PRO A 758 25.83 -7.21 18.90
CA PRO A 758 26.96 -7.97 18.39
C PRO A 758 28.32 -7.59 18.99
N TYR A 759 28.36 -6.49 19.76
CA TYR A 759 29.58 -5.94 20.34
C TYR A 759 29.66 -6.15 21.85
N ASN A 760 30.86 -6.01 22.40
CA ASN A 760 31.08 -6.15 23.84
C ASN A 760 30.54 -4.93 24.60
N THR A 761 29.62 -5.15 25.50
CA THR A 761 28.98 -4.12 26.35
C THR A 761 29.54 -4.15 27.79
N GLY A 762 30.50 -5.03 28.09
CA GLY A 762 30.97 -5.29 29.44
C GLY A 762 30.03 -6.22 30.25
N LYS A 763 28.85 -6.58 29.73
CA LYS A 763 27.91 -7.50 30.34
C LYS A 763 28.02 -8.87 29.67
N GLY A 764 28.31 -9.90 30.47
CA GLY A 764 28.39 -11.27 29.98
C GLY A 764 27.03 -11.91 29.75
N GLY A 765 27.03 -13.03 28.98
CA GLY A 765 25.85 -13.82 28.69
C GLY A 765 25.15 -13.42 27.38
N PHE A 766 24.07 -14.17 27.03
CA PHE A 766 23.32 -13.91 25.79
C PHE A 766 22.59 -12.56 25.85
N TYR A 767 21.92 -12.24 26.94
CA TYR A 767 21.35 -10.91 27.17
C TYR A 767 22.45 -9.95 27.62
N ASN A 768 23.03 -9.26 26.66
CA ASN A 768 24.20 -8.39 26.90
C ASN A 768 23.87 -6.88 26.87
N ILE A 769 22.60 -6.49 26.90
CA ILE A 769 22.20 -5.08 27.04
C ILE A 769 22.51 -4.59 28.44
N PRO A 770 23.31 -3.51 28.64
CA PRO A 770 23.74 -3.07 29.96
C PRO A 770 22.58 -2.71 30.88
N LYS A 771 21.72 -1.81 30.44
CA LYS A 771 20.50 -1.39 31.16
C LYS A 771 19.29 -1.65 30.28
N PHE A 772 18.18 -2.04 30.87
CA PHE A 772 16.94 -2.29 30.15
C PHE A 772 16.47 -1.06 29.34
N SER A 773 16.69 0.16 29.87
CA SER A 773 16.41 1.42 29.19
C SER A 773 17.18 1.60 27.87
N ASP A 774 18.41 1.06 27.79
CA ASP A 774 19.30 1.27 26.65
C ASP A 774 18.92 0.39 25.44
N GLY A 775 18.13 -0.68 25.71
CA GLY A 775 17.64 -1.61 24.70
C GLY A 775 16.19 -1.39 24.29
N GLN A 776 15.61 -0.19 24.56
CA GLN A 776 14.22 0.07 24.20
C GLN A 776 14.10 1.05 23.04
N ALA A 777 13.18 0.76 22.11
CA ALA A 777 12.82 1.68 21.05
C ALA A 777 11.30 1.68 20.85
N ILE A 778 10.75 2.88 20.70
CA ILE A 778 9.33 3.09 20.37
C ILE A 778 9.25 3.69 18.97
N HIS A 779 8.46 3.08 18.11
CA HIS A 779 8.25 3.52 16.74
C HIS A 779 6.78 3.78 16.47
N LEU A 780 6.48 5.00 16.03
CA LEU A 780 5.20 5.33 15.40
C LEU A 780 5.41 5.32 13.88
N ALA A 781 4.61 4.55 13.17
CA ALA A 781 4.77 4.39 11.73
C ALA A 781 3.42 4.21 11.03
N VAL A 782 3.43 4.27 9.72
CA VAL A 782 2.28 4.08 8.84
C VAL A 782 2.52 2.86 7.97
N GLY A 783 1.51 2.00 7.86
CA GLY A 783 1.60 0.74 7.12
C GLY A 783 2.24 -0.40 7.91
N TYR A 784 2.29 -1.58 7.29
CA TYR A 784 2.98 -2.75 7.83
C TYR A 784 4.50 -2.63 7.59
N PRO A 785 5.36 -3.27 8.40
CA PRO A 785 6.82 -3.11 8.28
C PRO A 785 7.39 -3.83 7.04
N PHE A 786 6.72 -4.86 6.53
CA PHE A 786 7.12 -5.69 5.38
C PHE A 786 5.93 -6.48 4.84
#